data_77e85ecb908024bf7c8e90eda600e0a2
#
_entry.id   77e85ecb908024bf7c8e90eda600e0a2
#
_cell.length_a   1.000
_cell.length_b   1.000
_cell.length_c   1.000
_cell.angle_alpha   90.00
_cell.angle_beta   90.00
_cell.angle_gamma   90.00
#
_symmetry.space_group_name_H-M   'P 1'
#
loop_
_entity.id
_entity.type
_entity.pdbx_description
1 polymer ?
#
loop_
_entity_poly.entity_id
_entity_poly.type
_entity_poly.pdbx_seq_one_letter_code
_entity_poly.pdbx_strand_id
1 'polypeptide(L)'
;MVAGVIFVTLALVVFVVLTSGKNGSTDEKTNTDLVAEEEAPTNRTNPSISDVQANLQSVGLFEMLELTIGLEADYENPYDPKQVDLFAEFVSPTGKPWKINGFYDGESWRLRFSPDELGEWSYKLLVQDRVGKYSGADGKFAVTATGHPGWIQLSESNKRFLEYRNGQSFYGINLAYPWGITDFTLDRVAQNGVNLLTYWNGNYDNSGGGGGKNQLESKIAGIGQYDIRKANRIDELLVSFEDRDLHMNFVIWPHDSLADQIPGWPSTWKMSAYSALGEAVDFYEDQQMWEYQEKLYRYIIARWGHSRALGIWDIICEINGTDGWSFGREAAANAWAKKTHDFFKENDPYGHPTMGSMAGGQGDYWDFGYKTFDLADRENYYDLHFSAYAEDIQKRWNSYEKPIIIGETGNVTDVNLYHHAAWVSLVNGLASAPTWWDITKVNDEMLSQMKSLAAFVKQIDFLEPRVPVIAETSNMEKKLDASIIFEDGQSIDDWSIPEWAEANKDAKGTRSKIQLTEDSDHSVVSADLWFATGTFSQGVMLQTAPVTDWSSYDQLTMDVYVGDTNVSGLRAVPVVFPEGQWNEAAESNSTALQPGQWTKVVIPFSSALEKYWRNIAMIPEDYEKITQWGLKVYTGNSPSEWNPTTISIRNVKLESSRAPVVTVKEAEAWVMQGDKLSYGWTVSEHRDLAGIQVKLPNWQPGSYLVRWYDTWDGVYLTESSVQSVDGTLLLTAPQTKRTDLAFTIQAE
;
A
#
# COMPACT_ATOMS: atom_id res chain seq x y z
N MET A 1 -9.03 24.05 -31.46
CA MET A 1 -10.36 24.18 -32.13
C MET A 1 -10.25 23.56 -33.51
N VAL A 2 -10.72 22.36 -33.70
CA VAL A 2 -11.38 21.82 -34.90
C VAL A 2 -11.96 20.46 -34.46
N ALA A 3 -13.26 20.37 -34.46
CA ALA A 3 -14.02 19.19 -34.15
C ALA A 3 -14.09 18.28 -35.37
N GLY A 4 -13.79 17.00 -35.22
CA GLY A 4 -14.05 15.96 -36.19
C GLY A 4 -15.22 15.12 -35.75
N VAL A 5 -16.32 15.23 -36.46
CA VAL A 5 -17.56 14.48 -36.30
C VAL A 5 -17.43 13.13 -37.00
N ILE A 6 -17.56 12.03 -36.28
CA ILE A 6 -17.71 10.69 -36.87
C ILE A 6 -19.18 10.30 -36.82
N PHE A 7 -19.76 10.08 -37.98
CA PHE A 7 -21.09 9.52 -38.17
C PHE A 7 -21.07 8.00 -37.97
N VAL A 8 -21.84 7.50 -37.03
CA VAL A 8 -22.14 6.06 -36.91
C VAL A 8 -23.58 5.87 -37.44
N THR A 9 -23.72 5.12 -38.51
CA THR A 9 -25.00 4.73 -39.09
C THR A 9 -25.59 3.54 -38.33
N LEU A 10 -26.72 3.77 -37.68
CA LEU A 10 -27.52 2.72 -37.04
C LEU A 10 -28.40 2.04 -38.12
N ALA A 11 -28.24 0.74 -38.27
CA ALA A 11 -29.16 -0.08 -39.08
C ALA A 11 -30.28 -0.63 -38.18
N LEU A 12 -31.49 -0.13 -38.38
CA LEU A 12 -32.72 -0.60 -37.74
C LEU A 12 -33.24 -1.84 -38.50
N VAL A 13 -33.32 -2.99 -37.86
CA VAL A 13 -34.03 -4.16 -38.36
C VAL A 13 -35.42 -4.19 -37.72
N VAL A 14 -36.44 -3.94 -38.52
CA VAL A 14 -37.84 -4.03 -38.12
C VAL A 14 -38.32 -5.44 -38.40
N PHE A 15 -38.75 -6.18 -37.38
CA PHE A 15 -39.52 -7.40 -37.54
C PHE A 15 -41.03 -7.06 -37.55
N VAL A 16 -41.68 -7.31 -38.66
CA VAL A 16 -43.13 -7.24 -38.80
C VAL A 16 -43.72 -8.61 -38.50
N VAL A 17 -44.53 -8.70 -37.44
CA VAL A 17 -45.38 -9.88 -37.18
C VAL A 17 -46.77 -9.62 -37.72
N LEU A 18 -47.16 -10.38 -38.72
CA LEU A 18 -48.53 -10.39 -39.26
C LEU A 18 -49.42 -11.23 -38.36
N THR A 19 -50.41 -10.62 -37.75
CA THR A 19 -51.56 -11.32 -37.12
C THR A 19 -52.71 -11.38 -38.08
N SER A 20 -53.14 -12.59 -38.46
CA SER A 20 -54.36 -12.84 -39.11
C SER A 20 -55.47 -13.10 -38.10
N GLY A 21 -56.49 -12.27 -38.10
CA GLY A 21 -57.69 -12.44 -37.30
C GLY A 21 -58.67 -13.46 -37.86
N LYS A 22 -59.39 -14.12 -36.97
CA LYS A 22 -60.73 -14.64 -37.25
C LYS A 22 -61.62 -14.45 -36.02
N ASN A 23 -62.75 -13.80 -36.29
CA ASN A 23 -63.92 -13.62 -35.41
C ASN A 23 -64.61 -14.94 -35.11
N GLY A 24 -65.16 -15.08 -33.92
CA GLY A 24 -66.13 -16.10 -33.53
C GLY A 24 -66.68 -15.80 -32.14
N SER A 25 -67.95 -15.48 -32.09
CA SER A 25 -68.71 -14.96 -30.94
C SER A 25 -69.14 -16.02 -29.92
N THR A 26 -69.48 -15.48 -28.72
CA THR A 26 -70.45 -15.97 -27.69
C THR A 26 -70.00 -17.16 -26.82
N ASP A 27 -69.79 -16.99 -25.52
CA ASP A 27 -70.80 -17.09 -24.45
C ASP A 27 -70.12 -16.89 -23.05
N GLU A 28 -70.79 -16.08 -22.23
CA GLU A 28 -70.57 -15.91 -20.83
C GLU A 28 -70.68 -17.23 -20.04
N LYS A 29 -69.67 -17.63 -19.30
CA LYS A 29 -69.83 -18.32 -18.02
C LYS A 29 -68.75 -17.85 -17.06
N THR A 30 -69.20 -17.04 -16.13
CA THR A 30 -68.50 -16.75 -14.87
C THR A 30 -68.13 -18.06 -14.14
N ASN A 31 -66.82 -18.30 -14.07
CA ASN A 31 -66.32 -19.30 -13.12
C ASN A 31 -65.31 -18.55 -12.21
N THR A 32 -65.78 -18.17 -11.04
CA THR A 32 -64.98 -17.70 -9.92
C THR A 32 -64.27 -18.90 -9.35
N ASP A 33 -63.11 -19.24 -9.88
CA ASP A 33 -62.18 -20.09 -9.13
C ASP A 33 -61.55 -19.23 -8.03
N LEU A 34 -62.05 -19.43 -6.82
CA LEU A 34 -61.41 -19.07 -5.58
C LEU A 34 -60.05 -19.76 -5.58
N VAL A 35 -58.99 -18.99 -5.88
CA VAL A 35 -57.64 -19.36 -5.44
C VAL A 35 -57.73 -19.39 -3.93
N ALA A 36 -57.75 -20.59 -3.37
CA ALA A 36 -57.55 -20.77 -1.95
C ALA A 36 -56.18 -20.18 -1.60
N GLU A 37 -56.15 -19.05 -0.90
CA GLU A 37 -54.98 -18.67 -0.11
C GLU A 37 -54.72 -19.87 0.80
N GLU A 38 -53.56 -20.51 0.54
CA GLU A 38 -53.03 -21.50 1.46
C GLU A 38 -52.73 -20.72 2.75
N GLU A 39 -53.64 -20.80 3.73
CA GLU A 39 -53.41 -20.27 5.06
C GLU A 39 -52.11 -20.93 5.55
N ALA A 40 -51.04 -20.16 5.67
CA ALA A 40 -49.82 -20.55 6.34
C ALA A 40 -50.17 -21.11 7.74
N PRO A 41 -49.53 -22.18 8.18
CA PRO A 41 -49.86 -22.83 9.45
C PRO A 41 -49.78 -21.82 10.60
N THR A 42 -50.92 -21.53 11.20
CA THR A 42 -51.14 -20.51 12.25
C THR A 42 -50.68 -20.95 13.64
N ASN A 43 -49.55 -21.63 13.75
CA ASN A 43 -49.00 -22.02 15.05
C ASN A 43 -47.49 -21.71 15.11
N ARG A 44 -47.09 -20.49 14.70
CA ARG A 44 -45.73 -20.01 14.92
C ARG A 44 -45.61 -19.56 16.38
N THR A 45 -44.74 -20.21 17.14
CA THR A 45 -44.42 -19.83 18.53
C THR A 45 -43.36 -18.72 18.53
N ASN A 46 -43.40 -17.82 19.49
CA ASN A 46 -42.33 -16.85 19.71
C ASN A 46 -40.99 -17.60 19.90
N PRO A 47 -39.88 -16.97 19.50
CA PRO A 47 -38.57 -17.58 19.71
C PRO A 47 -38.33 -17.88 21.19
N SER A 48 -37.54 -18.92 21.48
CA SER A 48 -37.18 -19.29 22.85
C SER A 48 -35.72 -19.73 22.95
N ILE A 49 -35.15 -19.58 24.14
CA ILE A 49 -33.82 -20.07 24.47
C ILE A 49 -34.01 -21.25 25.43
N SER A 50 -33.61 -22.43 24.99
CA SER A 50 -33.83 -23.69 25.75
C SER A 50 -32.66 -24.04 26.68
N ASP A 51 -31.44 -23.71 26.30
CA ASP A 51 -30.20 -23.99 27.04
C ASP A 51 -29.14 -22.93 26.79
N VAL A 52 -28.32 -22.64 27.80
CA VAL A 52 -27.17 -21.73 27.71
C VAL A 52 -26.00 -22.37 28.45
N GLN A 53 -24.96 -22.69 27.70
CA GLN A 53 -23.73 -23.27 28.24
C GLN A 53 -22.58 -22.28 28.08
N ALA A 54 -21.99 -21.85 29.19
CA ALA A 54 -20.77 -21.05 29.20
C ALA A 54 -19.55 -21.98 29.21
N ASN A 55 -18.54 -21.62 28.41
CA ASN A 55 -17.25 -22.32 28.40
C ASN A 55 -16.54 -22.25 29.75
N LEU A 56 -16.70 -21.15 30.48
CA LEU A 56 -16.09 -20.89 31.80
C LEU A 56 -17.07 -20.16 32.72
N GLN A 57 -16.98 -20.41 34.03
CA GLN A 57 -17.70 -19.65 35.06
C GLN A 57 -16.89 -18.47 35.61
N SER A 58 -15.58 -18.50 35.42
CA SER A 58 -14.65 -17.41 35.71
C SER A 58 -13.75 -17.23 34.54
N VAL A 59 -13.67 -16.01 34.03
CA VAL A 59 -12.96 -15.61 32.80
C VAL A 59 -11.84 -14.66 33.19
N GLY A 60 -10.71 -14.75 32.50
CA GLY A 60 -9.65 -13.78 32.66
C GLY A 60 -10.00 -12.45 32.04
N LEU A 61 -9.45 -11.37 32.59
CA LEU A 61 -9.56 -10.04 31.98
C LEU A 61 -8.97 -10.07 30.56
N PHE A 62 -9.74 -9.60 29.56
CA PHE A 62 -9.43 -9.67 28.12
C PHE A 62 -9.36 -11.10 27.54
N GLU A 63 -9.89 -12.09 28.24
CA GLU A 63 -10.05 -13.44 27.70
C GLU A 63 -11.50 -13.70 27.27
N MET A 64 -11.70 -14.73 26.47
CA MET A 64 -12.98 -15.02 25.85
C MET A 64 -13.94 -15.79 26.80
N LEU A 65 -15.10 -15.20 27.10
CA LEU A 65 -16.29 -15.90 27.46
C LEU A 65 -17.04 -16.35 26.20
N GLU A 66 -17.28 -17.63 26.01
CA GLU A 66 -18.16 -18.13 24.94
C GLU A 66 -19.42 -18.77 25.55
N LEU A 67 -20.57 -18.33 25.06
CA LEU A 67 -21.86 -18.94 25.36
C LEU A 67 -22.31 -19.75 24.15
N THR A 68 -22.62 -21.03 24.35
CA THR A 68 -23.34 -21.88 23.39
C THR A 68 -24.81 -21.87 23.76
N ILE A 69 -25.68 -21.57 22.79
CA ILE A 69 -27.07 -21.20 23.02
C ILE A 69 -27.99 -22.15 22.23
N GLY A 70 -28.80 -22.90 22.94
CA GLY A 70 -29.92 -23.65 22.35
C GLY A 70 -31.04 -22.68 22.00
N LEU A 71 -31.21 -22.43 20.71
CA LEU A 71 -32.18 -21.45 20.18
C LEU A 71 -33.24 -22.16 19.34
N GLU A 72 -34.51 -21.92 19.67
CA GLU A 72 -35.66 -22.25 18.84
C GLU A 72 -36.23 -20.95 18.28
N ALA A 73 -36.20 -20.78 16.97
CA ALA A 73 -36.64 -19.56 16.26
C ALA A 73 -37.10 -19.87 14.85
N ASP A 74 -37.90 -18.98 14.27
CA ASP A 74 -38.42 -19.12 12.89
C ASP A 74 -37.55 -18.30 11.91
N TYR A 75 -36.64 -18.98 11.21
CA TYR A 75 -35.81 -18.40 10.19
C TYR A 75 -35.47 -19.43 9.10
N GLU A 76 -35.11 -18.94 7.91
CA GLU A 76 -34.58 -19.74 6.79
C GLU A 76 -33.07 -19.59 6.69
N ASN A 77 -32.57 -18.39 6.96
CA ASN A 77 -31.14 -18.09 6.92
C ASN A 77 -30.66 -17.61 8.30
N PRO A 78 -29.83 -18.38 9.03
CA PRO A 78 -29.30 -18.00 10.33
C PRO A 78 -28.33 -16.81 10.29
N TYR A 79 -27.83 -16.44 9.11
CA TYR A 79 -26.92 -15.31 8.93
C TYR A 79 -27.66 -13.99 8.64
N ASP A 80 -29.00 -14.02 8.54
CA ASP A 80 -29.80 -12.82 8.28
C ASP A 80 -30.42 -12.27 9.55
N PRO A 81 -29.89 -11.15 10.12
CA PRO A 81 -30.42 -10.56 11.36
C PRO A 81 -31.85 -10.01 11.21
N LYS A 82 -32.37 -9.84 9.98
CA LYS A 82 -33.80 -9.53 9.75
C LYS A 82 -34.70 -10.73 9.97
N GLN A 83 -34.16 -11.95 9.90
CA GLN A 83 -34.90 -13.20 10.13
C GLN A 83 -34.71 -13.71 11.56
N VAL A 84 -33.50 -13.62 12.09
CA VAL A 84 -33.17 -14.02 13.48
C VAL A 84 -32.02 -13.15 14.00
N ASP A 85 -32.28 -12.44 15.08
CA ASP A 85 -31.33 -11.55 15.73
C ASP A 85 -31.15 -11.96 17.20
N LEU A 86 -30.04 -12.66 17.48
CA LEU A 86 -29.60 -13.04 18.82
C LEU A 86 -28.55 -12.03 19.30
N PHE A 87 -28.70 -11.50 20.51
CA PHE A 87 -27.70 -10.68 21.18
C PHE A 87 -27.78 -10.78 22.69
N ALA A 88 -26.73 -10.36 23.38
CA ALA A 88 -26.73 -10.18 24.82
C ALA A 88 -26.49 -8.72 25.21
N GLU A 89 -27.14 -8.30 26.28
CA GLU A 89 -26.82 -7.13 27.04
C GLU A 89 -25.99 -7.51 28.25
N PHE A 90 -24.70 -7.18 28.26
CA PHE A 90 -23.81 -7.34 29.40
C PHE A 90 -23.77 -6.06 30.20
N VAL A 91 -23.60 -6.22 31.53
CA VAL A 91 -23.41 -5.09 32.44
C VAL A 91 -22.14 -5.35 33.24
N SER A 92 -21.21 -4.40 33.18
CA SER A 92 -19.95 -4.48 33.92
C SER A 92 -20.13 -4.22 35.41
N PRO A 93 -19.15 -4.52 36.26
CA PRO A 93 -19.16 -4.22 37.69
C PRO A 93 -19.40 -2.73 38.00
N THR A 94 -18.96 -1.81 37.11
CA THR A 94 -19.22 -0.37 37.26
C THR A 94 -20.56 0.09 36.69
N GLY A 95 -21.33 -0.82 36.07
CA GLY A 95 -22.65 -0.55 35.50
C GLY A 95 -22.60 -0.13 34.00
N LYS A 96 -21.47 -0.23 33.33
CA LYS A 96 -21.35 0.08 31.89
C LYS A 96 -22.06 -1.02 31.07
N PRO A 97 -22.99 -0.64 30.17
CA PRO A 97 -23.68 -1.60 29.31
C PRO A 97 -22.83 -1.95 28.08
N TRP A 98 -22.92 -3.21 27.63
CA TRP A 98 -22.35 -3.70 26.40
C TRP A 98 -23.41 -4.49 25.63
N LYS A 99 -23.57 -4.24 24.34
CA LYS A 99 -24.41 -5.05 23.46
C LYS A 99 -23.51 -5.90 22.56
N ILE A 100 -23.62 -7.22 22.71
CA ILE A 100 -22.82 -8.19 21.96
C ILE A 100 -23.75 -9.05 21.11
N ASN A 101 -23.50 -9.09 19.81
CA ASN A 101 -24.28 -9.88 18.88
C ASN A 101 -23.85 -11.35 18.92
N GLY A 102 -24.83 -12.25 18.81
CA GLY A 102 -24.59 -13.67 18.56
C GLY A 102 -24.36 -13.96 17.08
N PHE A 103 -23.84 -15.15 16.80
CA PHE A 103 -23.62 -15.67 15.46
C PHE A 103 -23.91 -17.17 15.40
N TYR A 104 -24.20 -17.68 14.20
CA TYR A 104 -24.35 -19.11 13.94
C TYR A 104 -23.04 -19.68 13.41
N ASP A 105 -22.52 -20.73 14.03
CA ASP A 105 -21.21 -21.34 13.68
C ASP A 105 -21.32 -22.51 12.69
N GLY A 106 -22.54 -22.79 12.18
CA GLY A 106 -22.83 -23.90 11.30
C GLY A 106 -23.51 -25.07 12.02
N GLU A 107 -23.42 -25.14 13.36
CA GLU A 107 -24.00 -26.17 14.20
C GLU A 107 -24.86 -25.60 15.34
N SER A 108 -24.37 -24.50 15.93
CA SER A 108 -24.94 -23.91 17.14
C SER A 108 -24.94 -22.39 17.07
N TRP A 109 -25.83 -21.77 17.83
CA TRP A 109 -25.75 -20.35 18.11
C TRP A 109 -24.72 -20.08 19.18
N ARG A 110 -23.83 -19.10 18.93
CA ARG A 110 -22.79 -18.73 19.87
C ARG A 110 -22.77 -17.21 20.09
N LEU A 111 -22.23 -16.84 21.23
CA LEU A 111 -21.94 -15.48 21.59
C LEU A 111 -20.57 -15.44 22.27
N ARG A 112 -19.68 -14.56 21.82
CA ARG A 112 -18.34 -14.38 22.35
C ARG A 112 -18.18 -12.98 22.92
N PHE A 113 -17.63 -12.91 24.12
CA PHE A 113 -17.40 -11.65 24.81
C PHE A 113 -16.05 -11.65 25.53
N SER A 114 -15.34 -10.53 25.48
CA SER A 114 -14.10 -10.30 26.20
C SER A 114 -14.30 -9.13 27.18
N PRO A 115 -14.32 -9.38 28.50
CA PRO A 115 -14.56 -8.34 29.50
C PRO A 115 -13.33 -7.46 29.72
N ASP A 116 -13.54 -6.16 29.98
CA ASP A 116 -12.51 -5.15 30.22
C ASP A 116 -12.45 -4.62 31.66
N GLU A 117 -13.25 -5.20 32.60
CA GLU A 117 -13.29 -4.82 34.00
C GLU A 117 -13.23 -6.06 34.92
N LEU A 118 -12.51 -5.96 36.02
CA LEU A 118 -12.46 -6.99 37.06
C LEU A 118 -13.72 -7.00 37.91
N GLY A 119 -14.23 -8.17 38.28
CA GLY A 119 -15.36 -8.34 39.20
C GLY A 119 -16.50 -9.16 38.64
N GLU A 120 -17.70 -9.03 39.22
CA GLU A 120 -18.90 -9.77 38.79
C GLU A 120 -19.59 -9.03 37.65
N TRP A 121 -19.71 -9.70 36.51
CA TRP A 121 -20.47 -9.27 35.35
C TRP A 121 -21.82 -10.02 35.32
N SER A 122 -22.82 -9.38 34.74
CA SER A 122 -24.10 -10.00 34.43
C SER A 122 -24.41 -9.87 32.94
N TYR A 123 -25.22 -10.81 32.44
CA TYR A 123 -25.73 -10.70 31.07
C TYR A 123 -27.19 -11.11 31.00
N LYS A 124 -27.86 -10.64 29.95
CA LYS A 124 -29.21 -11.02 29.58
C LYS A 124 -29.25 -11.27 28.07
N LEU A 125 -29.72 -12.49 27.72
CA LEU A 125 -29.90 -12.88 26.33
C LEU A 125 -31.24 -12.41 25.80
N LEU A 126 -31.22 -11.93 24.56
CA LEU A 126 -32.39 -11.48 23.82
C LEU A 126 -32.36 -12.10 22.43
N VAL A 127 -33.50 -12.51 21.94
CA VAL A 127 -33.66 -12.95 20.56
C VAL A 127 -34.91 -12.36 19.96
N GLN A 128 -34.82 -12.00 18.69
CA GLN A 128 -35.95 -11.60 17.85
C GLN A 128 -35.92 -12.44 16.59
N ASP A 129 -37.06 -12.97 16.16
CA ASP A 129 -37.22 -13.61 14.88
C ASP A 129 -38.38 -12.98 14.08
N ARG A 130 -38.84 -13.64 13.01
CA ARG A 130 -39.95 -13.19 12.17
C ARG A 130 -41.31 -13.21 12.88
N VAL A 131 -41.42 -13.92 13.99
CA VAL A 131 -42.68 -14.12 14.74
C VAL A 131 -42.77 -13.17 15.91
N GLY A 132 -41.67 -13.02 16.66
CA GLY A 132 -41.71 -12.21 17.89
C GLY A 132 -40.36 -12.03 18.55
N LYS A 133 -40.42 -11.67 19.84
CA LYS A 133 -39.26 -11.39 20.66
C LYS A 133 -39.32 -12.20 21.93
N TYR A 134 -38.15 -12.70 22.38
CA TYR A 134 -37.96 -13.31 23.69
C TYR A 134 -36.82 -12.62 24.43
N SER A 135 -37.01 -12.41 25.72
CA SER A 135 -36.01 -11.81 26.61
C SER A 135 -36.06 -12.58 27.94
N GLY A 136 -34.93 -13.12 28.41
CA GLY A 136 -34.93 -13.69 29.73
C GLY A 136 -34.06 -14.90 30.01
N ALA A 137 -33.04 -15.20 29.26
CA ALA A 137 -31.97 -16.06 29.76
C ALA A 137 -30.89 -15.15 30.37
N ASP A 138 -30.84 -15.12 31.70
CA ASP A 138 -29.91 -14.26 32.46
C ASP A 138 -28.75 -15.10 33.02
N GLY A 139 -27.56 -14.50 33.15
CA GLY A 139 -26.43 -15.18 33.76
C GLY A 139 -25.45 -14.19 34.40
N LYS A 140 -24.53 -14.77 35.16
CA LYS A 140 -23.43 -14.03 35.81
C LYS A 140 -22.13 -14.82 35.67
N PHE A 141 -21.02 -14.11 35.66
CA PHE A 141 -19.70 -14.71 35.70
C PHE A 141 -18.71 -13.75 36.39
N ALA A 142 -17.63 -14.31 36.88
CA ALA A 142 -16.58 -13.54 37.54
C ALA A 142 -15.44 -13.28 36.58
N VAL A 143 -14.83 -12.08 36.65
CA VAL A 143 -13.63 -11.71 35.89
C VAL A 143 -12.46 -11.57 36.83
N THR A 144 -11.38 -12.29 36.56
CA THR A 144 -10.14 -12.31 37.33
C THR A 144 -8.99 -11.67 36.56
N ALA A 145 -7.97 -11.19 37.29
CA ALA A 145 -6.82 -10.54 36.67
C ALA A 145 -6.00 -11.51 35.79
N THR A 146 -5.51 -11.00 34.69
CA THR A 146 -4.52 -11.64 33.81
C THR A 146 -3.34 -10.71 33.59
N GLY A 147 -2.32 -11.18 32.85
CA GLY A 147 -1.22 -10.34 32.38
C GLY A 147 -1.44 -9.70 31.01
N HIS A 148 -2.60 -9.95 30.37
CA HIS A 148 -2.86 -9.50 29.02
C HIS A 148 -3.17 -8.00 28.97
N PRO A 149 -2.65 -7.26 27.94
CA PRO A 149 -2.89 -5.83 27.81
C PRO A 149 -4.26 -5.48 27.17
N GLY A 150 -4.98 -6.48 26.64
CA GLY A 150 -6.20 -6.29 25.90
C GLY A 150 -5.99 -6.12 24.40
N TRP A 151 -7.01 -5.64 23.70
CA TRP A 151 -6.96 -5.36 22.25
C TRP A 151 -6.35 -3.99 21.96
N ILE A 152 -5.96 -3.78 20.71
CA ILE A 152 -5.40 -2.51 20.22
C ILE A 152 -6.54 -1.50 19.97
N GLN A 153 -6.31 -0.26 20.35
CA GLN A 153 -7.21 0.87 20.12
C GLN A 153 -6.43 2.15 19.77
N LEU A 154 -7.13 3.19 19.32
CA LEU A 154 -6.56 4.52 19.17
C LEU A 154 -6.15 5.06 20.54
N SER A 155 -4.98 5.71 20.62
CA SER A 155 -4.58 6.38 21.85
C SER A 155 -5.32 7.70 22.06
N GLU A 156 -5.90 7.88 23.26
CA GLU A 156 -6.48 9.16 23.66
C GLU A 156 -5.42 10.19 24.06
N SER A 157 -4.28 9.72 24.56
CA SER A 157 -3.20 10.57 25.08
C SER A 157 -2.23 11.03 24.00
N ASN A 158 -2.03 10.24 22.93
CA ASN A 158 -1.17 10.60 21.81
C ASN A 158 -1.76 10.14 20.47
N LYS A 159 -2.39 11.07 19.77
CA LYS A 159 -3.07 10.80 18.48
C LYS A 159 -2.18 10.22 17.38
N ARG A 160 -0.87 10.23 17.56
CA ARG A 160 0.08 9.70 16.56
C ARG A 160 0.19 8.18 16.60
N PHE A 161 -0.13 7.57 17.76
CA PHE A 161 0.15 6.17 18.03
C PHE A 161 -1.09 5.39 18.48
N LEU A 162 -0.90 4.11 18.68
CA LEU A 162 -1.89 3.18 19.17
C LEU A 162 -1.56 2.77 20.60
N GLU A 163 -2.55 2.27 21.33
CA GLU A 163 -2.39 1.75 22.68
C GLU A 163 -3.19 0.46 22.85
N TYR A 164 -2.82 -0.33 23.84
CA TYR A 164 -3.63 -1.42 24.31
C TYR A 164 -4.77 -0.92 25.22
N ARG A 165 -5.82 -1.72 25.35
CA ARG A 165 -6.98 -1.39 26.21
C ARG A 165 -6.61 -1.07 27.65
N ASN A 166 -5.54 -1.63 28.19
CA ASN A 166 -5.02 -1.32 29.54
C ASN A 166 -4.21 -0.02 29.62
N GLY A 167 -4.04 0.73 28.53
CA GLY A 167 -3.30 1.98 28.47
C GLY A 167 -1.77 1.83 28.26
N GLN A 168 -1.28 0.63 27.93
CA GLN A 168 0.12 0.47 27.50
C GLN A 168 0.25 0.86 26.03
N SER A 169 1.39 1.48 25.67
CA SER A 169 1.66 1.83 24.28
C SER A 169 1.82 0.60 23.38
N PHE A 170 1.32 0.69 22.15
CA PHE A 170 1.54 -0.30 21.11
C PHE A 170 2.35 0.30 19.96
N TYR A 171 3.39 -0.42 19.51
CA TYR A 171 4.10 -0.13 18.27
C TYR A 171 4.23 -1.42 17.47
N GLY A 172 3.64 -1.43 16.27
CA GLY A 172 3.66 -2.59 15.38
C GLY A 172 5.02 -2.78 14.72
N ILE A 173 5.57 -4.00 14.78
CA ILE A 173 6.60 -4.47 13.86
C ILE A 173 5.88 -5.31 12.83
N ASN A 174 5.66 -4.74 11.65
CA ASN A 174 4.69 -5.23 10.70
C ASN A 174 5.28 -6.12 9.62
N LEU A 175 4.49 -7.11 9.19
CA LEU A 175 4.82 -7.97 8.06
C LEU A 175 3.55 -8.44 7.36
N ALA A 176 3.51 -8.43 6.04
CA ALA A 176 2.42 -9.01 5.28
C ALA A 176 2.54 -10.54 5.25
N TYR A 177 1.48 -11.21 5.70
CA TYR A 177 1.34 -12.67 5.61
C TYR A 177 -0.10 -13.00 5.22
N PRO A 178 -0.52 -12.62 4.00
CA PRO A 178 -1.92 -12.59 3.60
C PRO A 178 -2.56 -13.96 3.47
N TRP A 179 -1.78 -15.03 3.28
CA TRP A 179 -2.26 -16.41 3.09
C TRP A 179 -1.20 -17.44 3.47
N GLY A 180 -1.63 -18.70 3.66
CA GLY A 180 -0.72 -19.81 3.90
C GLY A 180 -0.09 -19.82 5.30
N ILE A 181 -0.68 -19.13 6.27
CA ILE A 181 -0.17 -18.99 7.64
C ILE A 181 -0.05 -20.38 8.33
N THR A 182 1.13 -20.64 8.93
CA THR A 182 1.43 -21.85 9.68
C THR A 182 2.03 -21.51 11.05
N ASP A 183 1.85 -22.39 12.05
CA ASP A 183 2.44 -22.18 13.38
C ASP A 183 3.97 -22.05 13.32
N PHE A 184 4.63 -22.85 12.48
CA PHE A 184 6.08 -22.76 12.30
C PHE A 184 6.53 -21.34 11.87
N THR A 185 5.80 -20.75 10.93
CA THR A 185 6.12 -19.38 10.47
C THR A 185 5.75 -18.33 11.53
N LEU A 186 4.63 -18.51 12.24
CA LEU A 186 4.25 -17.63 13.34
C LEU A 186 5.30 -17.63 14.45
N ASP A 187 5.80 -18.81 14.85
CA ASP A 187 6.90 -18.92 15.82
C ASP A 187 8.16 -18.19 15.36
N ARG A 188 8.52 -18.36 14.08
CA ARG A 188 9.70 -17.71 13.49
C ARG A 188 9.60 -16.19 13.52
N VAL A 189 8.46 -15.61 13.13
CA VAL A 189 8.30 -14.14 13.09
C VAL A 189 8.17 -13.56 14.49
N ALA A 190 7.41 -14.19 15.40
CA ALA A 190 7.25 -13.74 16.79
C ALA A 190 8.58 -13.73 17.55
N GLN A 191 9.44 -14.77 17.41
CA GLN A 191 10.78 -14.84 18.02
C GLN A 191 11.72 -13.75 17.53
N ASN A 192 11.40 -13.11 16.40
CA ASN A 192 12.13 -11.97 15.83
C ASN A 192 11.43 -10.62 16.05
N GLY A 193 10.46 -10.56 16.97
CA GLY A 193 9.84 -9.33 17.43
C GLY A 193 8.75 -8.77 16.52
N VAL A 194 8.37 -9.48 15.45
CA VAL A 194 7.15 -9.15 14.69
C VAL A 194 5.94 -9.35 15.59
N ASN A 195 5.03 -8.40 15.62
CA ASN A 195 3.85 -8.43 16.46
C ASN A 195 2.54 -8.01 15.76
N LEU A 196 2.59 -7.62 14.47
CA LEU A 196 1.44 -7.29 13.66
C LEU A 196 1.56 -7.92 12.28
N LEU A 197 0.56 -8.69 11.86
CA LEU A 197 0.55 -9.40 10.57
C LEU A 197 -0.70 -9.08 9.78
N THR A 198 -0.54 -8.78 8.48
CA THR A 198 -1.66 -8.55 7.56
C THR A 198 -2.19 -9.88 7.02
N TYR A 199 -3.49 -10.13 7.16
CA TYR A 199 -4.23 -11.29 6.67
C TYR A 199 -5.35 -10.86 5.70
N TRP A 200 -5.46 -11.53 4.57
CA TRP A 200 -6.47 -11.22 3.53
C TRP A 200 -7.65 -12.19 3.55
N ASN A 201 -8.86 -11.69 3.71
CA ASN A 201 -10.10 -12.40 3.44
C ASN A 201 -10.41 -12.40 1.93
N GLY A 202 -9.52 -12.96 1.13
CA GLY A 202 -9.58 -12.90 -0.34
C GLY A 202 -9.48 -14.26 -1.02
N ASN A 203 -9.70 -14.25 -2.33
CA ASN A 203 -9.62 -15.44 -3.19
C ASN A 203 -8.28 -15.59 -3.91
N TYR A 204 -7.48 -14.54 -3.96
CA TYR A 204 -6.19 -14.57 -4.59
C TYR A 204 -5.17 -15.33 -3.73
N ASP A 205 -4.34 -16.12 -4.39
CA ASP A 205 -3.09 -16.62 -3.83
C ASP A 205 -1.99 -16.55 -4.90
N ASN A 206 -0.80 -16.19 -4.47
CA ASN A 206 0.36 -16.03 -5.36
C ASN A 206 0.85 -17.36 -5.99
N SER A 207 0.19 -18.48 -5.73
CA SER A 207 0.52 -19.79 -6.30
C SER A 207 0.00 -19.98 -7.72
N GLY A 208 -0.66 -18.97 -8.30
CA GLY A 208 -1.26 -19.03 -9.64
C GLY A 208 -2.48 -19.96 -9.74
N GLY A 209 -2.95 -20.47 -8.63
CA GLY A 209 -4.03 -21.46 -8.57
C GLY A 209 -5.43 -20.87 -8.34
N GLY A 210 -5.59 -19.58 -8.17
CA GLY A 210 -6.87 -18.87 -8.10
C GLY A 210 -7.94 -19.57 -7.27
N GLY A 211 -7.59 -20.08 -6.10
CA GLY A 211 -8.38 -21.10 -5.44
C GLY A 211 -9.34 -20.67 -4.36
N GLY A 212 -9.70 -19.39 -4.25
CA GLY A 212 -10.73 -18.94 -3.28
C GLY A 212 -10.49 -19.42 -1.85
N LYS A 213 -9.24 -19.32 -1.38
CA LYS A 213 -8.83 -20.05 -0.18
C LYS A 213 -9.29 -19.40 1.12
N ASN A 214 -9.41 -18.09 1.19
CA ASN A 214 -9.70 -17.38 2.43
C ASN A 214 -11.06 -16.67 2.46
N GLN A 215 -11.65 -16.29 1.32
CA GLN A 215 -12.90 -15.55 1.32
C GLN A 215 -14.05 -16.34 1.94
N LEU A 216 -14.67 -15.77 2.98
CA LEU A 216 -15.80 -16.35 3.68
C LEU A 216 -17.04 -16.52 2.82
N GLU A 217 -17.39 -15.46 2.11
CA GLU A 217 -18.58 -15.36 1.26
C GLU A 217 -18.19 -15.57 -0.21
N SER A 218 -17.76 -16.79 -0.51
CA SER A 218 -17.35 -17.20 -1.85
C SER A 218 -18.54 -17.61 -2.72
N LYS A 219 -18.36 -17.67 -4.04
CA LYS A 219 -19.38 -18.22 -4.96
C LYS A 219 -19.84 -19.63 -4.61
N ILE A 220 -18.99 -20.44 -3.97
CA ILE A 220 -19.32 -21.80 -3.53
C ILE A 220 -20.24 -21.78 -2.30
N ALA A 221 -19.97 -20.87 -1.37
CA ALA A 221 -20.81 -20.71 -0.19
C ALA A 221 -22.17 -20.11 -0.55
N GLY A 222 -22.20 -19.19 -1.50
CA GLY A 222 -23.37 -18.41 -1.92
C GLY A 222 -23.48 -17.07 -1.20
N ILE A 223 -24.26 -16.16 -1.80
CA ILE A 223 -24.47 -14.83 -1.22
C ILE A 223 -25.26 -14.93 0.10
N GLY A 224 -24.81 -14.23 1.13
CA GLY A 224 -25.39 -14.28 2.48
C GLY A 224 -25.20 -15.63 3.18
N GLN A 225 -24.23 -16.43 2.74
CA GLN A 225 -23.83 -17.70 3.33
C GLN A 225 -22.31 -17.71 3.55
N TYR A 226 -21.84 -18.27 4.66
CA TYR A 226 -20.44 -18.25 5.02
C TYR A 226 -19.82 -19.65 5.03
N ASP A 227 -18.61 -19.80 4.50
CA ASP A 227 -17.85 -21.06 4.56
C ASP A 227 -17.33 -21.27 6.00
N ILE A 228 -18.03 -22.11 6.74
CA ILE A 228 -17.75 -22.38 8.17
C ILE A 228 -16.34 -22.96 8.37
N ARG A 229 -15.81 -23.73 7.42
CA ARG A 229 -14.44 -24.26 7.53
C ARG A 229 -13.41 -23.13 7.52
N LYS A 230 -13.65 -22.09 6.70
CA LYS A 230 -12.79 -20.89 6.67
C LYS A 230 -12.97 -20.05 7.91
N ALA A 231 -14.20 -19.90 8.39
CA ALA A 231 -14.49 -19.22 9.63
C ALA A 231 -13.80 -19.91 10.82
N ASN A 232 -13.86 -21.24 10.92
CA ASN A 232 -13.15 -22.01 11.94
C ASN A 232 -11.64 -21.87 11.83
N ARG A 233 -11.10 -21.80 10.59
CA ARG A 233 -9.67 -21.57 10.38
C ARG A 233 -9.22 -20.19 10.90
N ILE A 234 -10.04 -19.15 10.76
CA ILE A 234 -9.76 -17.83 11.33
C ILE A 234 -9.83 -17.88 12.86
N ASP A 235 -10.80 -18.61 13.45
CA ASP A 235 -10.84 -18.84 14.90
C ASP A 235 -9.53 -19.46 15.41
N GLU A 236 -9.04 -20.53 14.75
CA GLU A 236 -7.77 -21.19 15.08
C GLU A 236 -6.58 -20.24 14.93
N LEU A 237 -6.56 -19.41 13.86
CA LEU A 237 -5.50 -18.44 13.65
C LEU A 237 -5.48 -17.38 14.76
N LEU A 238 -6.63 -16.85 15.16
CA LEU A 238 -6.70 -15.88 16.25
C LEU A 238 -6.17 -16.45 17.56
N VAL A 239 -6.51 -17.70 17.88
CA VAL A 239 -5.93 -18.41 19.06
C VAL A 239 -4.41 -18.55 18.90
N SER A 240 -3.92 -18.99 17.73
CA SER A 240 -2.49 -19.12 17.46
C SER A 240 -1.74 -17.78 17.56
N PHE A 241 -2.39 -16.67 17.21
CA PHE A 241 -1.87 -15.32 17.37
C PHE A 241 -1.85 -14.91 18.85
N GLU A 242 -2.93 -15.15 19.57
CA GLU A 242 -3.03 -14.86 21.02
C GLU A 242 -1.97 -15.58 21.84
N ASP A 243 -1.66 -16.84 21.51
CA ASP A 243 -0.62 -17.66 22.16
C ASP A 243 0.81 -17.09 21.96
N ARG A 244 0.99 -16.16 21.00
CA ARG A 244 2.28 -15.59 20.61
C ARG A 244 2.36 -14.07 20.79
N ASP A 245 1.35 -13.45 21.38
CA ASP A 245 1.21 -11.99 21.48
C ASP A 245 1.31 -11.29 20.10
N LEU A 246 0.76 -11.93 19.06
CA LEU A 246 0.64 -11.38 17.71
C LEU A 246 -0.73 -10.74 17.51
N HIS A 247 -0.79 -9.74 16.65
CA HIS A 247 -2.03 -9.09 16.25
C HIS A 247 -2.27 -9.20 14.75
N MET A 248 -3.52 -9.24 14.36
CA MET A 248 -3.96 -9.36 12.99
C MET A 248 -4.48 -8.02 12.47
N ASN A 249 -3.89 -7.53 11.38
CA ASN A 249 -4.54 -6.59 10.49
C ASN A 249 -5.41 -7.41 9.53
N PHE A 250 -6.74 -7.33 9.69
CA PHE A 250 -7.69 -8.16 8.94
C PHE A 250 -8.22 -7.38 7.73
N VAL A 251 -7.71 -7.69 6.54
CA VAL A 251 -8.18 -7.12 5.27
C VAL A 251 -9.50 -7.77 4.87
N ILE A 252 -10.58 -7.00 4.91
CA ILE A 252 -11.93 -7.48 4.59
C ILE A 252 -12.11 -7.60 3.08
N TRP A 253 -11.73 -6.58 2.34
CA TRP A 253 -11.82 -6.51 0.89
C TRP A 253 -10.45 -6.26 0.25
N PRO A 254 -9.68 -7.31 -0.09
CA PRO A 254 -8.55 -7.15 -0.99
C PRO A 254 -9.02 -6.67 -2.36
N HIS A 255 -8.24 -5.80 -3.02
CA HIS A 255 -8.60 -5.21 -4.33
C HIS A 255 -9.01 -6.24 -5.39
N ASP A 256 -8.32 -7.38 -5.45
CA ASP A 256 -8.57 -8.46 -6.41
C ASP A 256 -9.99 -9.03 -6.29
N SER A 257 -10.56 -9.02 -5.09
CA SER A 257 -11.94 -9.48 -4.83
C SER A 257 -12.99 -8.56 -5.44
N LEU A 258 -12.64 -7.31 -5.73
CA LEU A 258 -13.49 -6.28 -6.31
C LEU A 258 -13.07 -5.87 -7.73
N ALA A 259 -12.24 -6.68 -8.38
CA ALA A 259 -11.74 -6.49 -9.73
C ALA A 259 -12.17 -7.63 -10.66
N ASP A 260 -12.59 -7.30 -11.88
CA ASP A 260 -12.89 -8.23 -12.99
C ASP A 260 -12.21 -7.83 -14.31
N GLN A 261 -11.99 -6.54 -14.55
CA GLN A 261 -11.62 -6.00 -15.85
C GLN A 261 -10.33 -5.17 -15.87
N ILE A 262 -9.69 -4.92 -14.75
CA ILE A 262 -8.50 -4.06 -14.69
C ILE A 262 -7.28 -4.79 -15.28
N PRO A 263 -6.69 -4.29 -16.38
CA PRO A 263 -5.52 -4.92 -16.99
C PRO A 263 -4.29 -4.89 -16.05
N GLY A 264 -3.61 -6.03 -15.94
CA GLY A 264 -2.35 -6.13 -15.18
C GLY A 264 -2.51 -6.34 -13.67
N TRP A 265 -3.73 -6.29 -13.15
CA TRP A 265 -4.05 -6.56 -11.75
C TRP A 265 -4.68 -7.94 -11.58
N PRO A 266 -4.49 -8.62 -10.44
CA PRO A 266 -5.24 -9.82 -10.10
C PRO A 266 -6.73 -9.55 -10.07
N SER A 267 -7.54 -10.53 -10.48
CA SER A 267 -8.99 -10.37 -10.64
C SER A 267 -9.68 -11.64 -10.19
N THR A 268 -10.44 -11.56 -9.10
CA THR A 268 -11.15 -12.71 -8.51
C THR A 268 -12.65 -12.49 -8.30
N TRP A 269 -13.23 -11.39 -8.80
CA TRP A 269 -14.65 -11.08 -8.67
C TRP A 269 -15.57 -12.26 -9.01
N LYS A 270 -15.27 -12.99 -10.10
CA LYS A 270 -16.06 -14.16 -10.54
C LYS A 270 -16.08 -15.32 -9.54
N MET A 271 -15.19 -15.30 -8.55
CA MET A 271 -15.16 -16.28 -7.45
C MET A 271 -15.92 -15.78 -6.22
N SER A 272 -16.23 -14.50 -6.13
CA SER A 272 -17.01 -13.90 -5.07
C SER A 272 -18.49 -14.26 -5.21
N ALA A 273 -19.20 -14.41 -4.10
CA ALA A 273 -20.64 -14.59 -4.09
C ALA A 273 -21.39 -13.38 -4.66
N TYR A 274 -20.82 -12.19 -4.51
CA TYR A 274 -21.39 -10.93 -5.02
C TYR A 274 -21.53 -10.90 -6.56
N SER A 275 -20.74 -11.70 -7.27
CA SER A 275 -20.86 -11.85 -8.72
C SER A 275 -22.23 -12.42 -9.18
N ALA A 276 -23.02 -12.95 -8.27
CA ALA A 276 -24.41 -13.38 -8.54
C ALA A 276 -25.40 -12.21 -8.52
N LEU A 277 -25.03 -11.06 -7.96
CA LEU A 277 -25.90 -9.88 -7.85
C LEU A 277 -25.65 -8.87 -8.98
N GLY A 278 -24.42 -8.77 -9.49
CA GLY A 278 -24.06 -7.79 -10.51
C GLY A 278 -22.58 -7.81 -10.86
N GLU A 279 -22.10 -6.72 -11.43
CA GLU A 279 -20.71 -6.55 -11.85
C GLU A 279 -19.85 -5.89 -10.75
N ALA A 280 -18.52 -6.08 -10.79
CA ALA A 280 -17.62 -5.52 -9.79
C ALA A 280 -17.69 -3.98 -9.72
N VAL A 281 -17.91 -3.33 -10.84
CA VAL A 281 -18.05 -1.86 -10.93
C VAL A 281 -19.21 -1.31 -10.11
N ASP A 282 -20.26 -2.10 -9.83
CA ASP A 282 -21.45 -1.67 -9.10
C ASP A 282 -21.35 -1.88 -7.59
N PHE A 283 -20.29 -2.54 -7.10
CA PHE A 283 -20.14 -2.97 -5.72
C PHE A 283 -20.34 -1.86 -4.68
N TYR A 284 -19.91 -0.65 -4.98
CA TYR A 284 -19.98 0.49 -4.07
C TYR A 284 -21.34 1.18 -4.01
N GLU A 285 -22.17 1.04 -5.05
CA GLU A 285 -23.43 1.75 -5.20
C GLU A 285 -24.67 0.85 -5.06
N ASP A 286 -24.54 -0.44 -5.37
CA ASP A 286 -25.67 -1.36 -5.36
C ASP A 286 -26.21 -1.59 -3.95
N GLN A 287 -27.50 -1.28 -3.74
CA GLN A 287 -28.14 -1.37 -2.43
C GLN A 287 -28.26 -2.81 -1.93
N GLN A 288 -28.46 -3.78 -2.84
CA GLN A 288 -28.58 -5.18 -2.47
C GLN A 288 -27.21 -5.74 -2.05
N MET A 289 -26.14 -5.38 -2.77
CA MET A 289 -24.79 -5.74 -2.36
C MET A 289 -24.45 -5.15 -0.98
N TRP A 290 -24.83 -3.88 -0.73
CA TRP A 290 -24.64 -3.28 0.58
C TRP A 290 -25.36 -4.05 1.70
N GLU A 291 -26.60 -4.46 1.51
CA GLU A 291 -27.35 -5.22 2.50
C GLU A 291 -26.67 -6.56 2.88
N TYR A 292 -25.97 -7.19 1.93
CA TYR A 292 -25.16 -8.37 2.23
C TYR A 292 -23.83 -8.03 2.90
N GLN A 293 -23.22 -6.91 2.54
CA GLN A 293 -22.02 -6.43 3.24
C GLN A 293 -22.31 -6.15 4.72
N GLU A 294 -23.42 -5.48 5.05
CA GLU A 294 -23.82 -5.26 6.44
C GLU A 294 -23.99 -6.58 7.23
N LYS A 295 -24.53 -7.62 6.61
CA LYS A 295 -24.65 -8.95 7.24
C LYS A 295 -23.28 -9.58 7.49
N LEU A 296 -22.37 -9.48 6.50
CA LEU A 296 -21.00 -9.96 6.62
C LEU A 296 -20.27 -9.21 7.75
N TYR A 297 -20.33 -7.89 7.78
CA TYR A 297 -19.68 -7.07 8.80
C TYR A 297 -20.19 -7.40 10.20
N ARG A 298 -21.51 -7.52 10.37
CA ARG A 298 -22.11 -7.95 11.64
C ARG A 298 -21.60 -9.33 12.06
N TYR A 299 -21.51 -10.28 11.14
CA TYR A 299 -21.04 -11.63 11.41
C TYR A 299 -19.59 -11.68 11.88
N ILE A 300 -18.69 -10.99 11.16
CA ILE A 300 -17.26 -10.97 11.51
C ILE A 300 -16.99 -10.25 12.82
N ILE A 301 -17.70 -9.17 13.10
CA ILE A 301 -17.63 -8.46 14.40
C ILE A 301 -18.12 -9.38 15.52
N ALA A 302 -19.28 -10.01 15.37
CA ALA A 302 -19.84 -10.90 16.38
C ALA A 302 -18.93 -12.12 16.68
N ARG A 303 -18.28 -12.67 15.65
CA ARG A 303 -17.47 -13.87 15.78
C ARG A 303 -16.05 -13.58 16.27
N TRP A 304 -15.41 -12.48 15.81
CA TRP A 304 -13.99 -12.24 16.04
C TRP A 304 -13.65 -10.94 16.77
N GLY A 305 -14.56 -9.98 16.89
CA GLY A 305 -14.31 -8.71 17.57
C GLY A 305 -13.88 -8.85 19.03
N HIS A 306 -14.20 -9.98 19.68
CA HIS A 306 -13.80 -10.27 21.06
C HIS A 306 -12.30 -10.58 21.21
N SER A 307 -11.61 -10.98 20.13
CA SER A 307 -10.24 -11.47 20.22
C SER A 307 -9.26 -10.33 20.42
N ARG A 308 -8.40 -10.46 21.42
CA ARG A 308 -7.30 -9.50 21.63
C ARG A 308 -6.23 -9.57 20.54
N ALA A 309 -6.22 -10.64 19.74
CA ALA A 309 -5.35 -10.76 18.58
C ALA A 309 -5.89 -10.00 17.36
N LEU A 310 -7.17 -9.64 17.31
CA LEU A 310 -7.65 -8.74 16.29
C LEU A 310 -7.14 -7.33 16.59
N GLY A 311 -6.35 -6.76 15.68
CA GLY A 311 -5.73 -5.45 15.88
C GLY A 311 -6.43 -4.34 15.09
N ILE A 312 -6.70 -4.56 13.82
CA ILE A 312 -7.18 -3.55 12.88
C ILE A 312 -8.21 -4.18 11.93
N TRP A 313 -9.30 -3.48 11.68
CA TRP A 313 -10.20 -3.75 10.55
C TRP A 313 -9.71 -2.99 9.33
N ASP A 314 -9.03 -3.67 8.42
CA ASP A 314 -8.63 -3.12 7.14
C ASP A 314 -9.76 -3.29 6.14
N ILE A 315 -10.49 -2.22 5.91
CA ILE A 315 -11.74 -2.23 5.15
C ILE A 315 -11.49 -2.55 3.68
N ILE A 316 -10.44 -1.96 3.12
CA ILE A 316 -10.09 -2.11 1.69
C ILE A 316 -8.59 -1.93 1.50
N CYS A 317 -7.95 -2.93 0.92
CA CYS A 317 -6.56 -2.84 0.48
C CYS A 317 -6.53 -2.47 -1.01
N GLU A 318 -5.82 -1.39 -1.35
CA GLU A 318 -5.61 -0.88 -2.71
C GLU A 318 -6.91 -0.56 -3.47
N ILE A 319 -7.70 0.39 -2.95
CA ILE A 319 -8.99 0.77 -3.55
C ILE A 319 -8.91 1.12 -5.04
N ASN A 320 -7.79 1.70 -5.51
CA ASN A 320 -7.56 2.02 -6.92
C ASN A 320 -7.34 0.78 -7.80
N GLY A 321 -7.08 -0.39 -7.23
CA GLY A 321 -7.06 -1.69 -7.88
C GLY A 321 -8.44 -2.34 -8.05
N THR A 322 -9.54 -1.62 -7.80
CA THR A 322 -10.90 -2.13 -7.94
C THR A 322 -11.59 -1.58 -9.19
N ASP A 323 -12.50 -2.36 -9.79
CA ASP A 323 -13.24 -1.92 -10.99
C ASP A 323 -14.05 -0.64 -10.73
N GLY A 324 -14.72 -0.55 -9.60
CA GLY A 324 -15.51 0.62 -9.25
C GLY A 324 -14.70 1.91 -9.27
N TRP A 325 -13.52 1.91 -8.67
CA TRP A 325 -12.62 3.05 -8.69
C TRP A 325 -12.08 3.33 -10.10
N SER A 326 -11.49 2.33 -10.73
CA SER A 326 -10.79 2.47 -12.01
C SER A 326 -11.71 2.82 -13.20
N PHE A 327 -13.00 2.51 -13.09
CA PHE A 327 -14.01 2.85 -14.14
C PHE A 327 -14.91 4.03 -13.76
N GLY A 328 -14.41 4.98 -12.96
CA GLY A 328 -15.03 6.29 -12.75
C GLY A 328 -16.11 6.34 -11.68
N ARG A 329 -16.13 5.40 -10.72
CA ARG A 329 -17.01 5.39 -9.56
C ARG A 329 -16.33 5.86 -8.27
N GLU A 330 -15.28 6.68 -8.36
CA GLU A 330 -14.51 7.16 -7.20
C GLU A 330 -15.38 7.85 -6.14
N ALA A 331 -16.39 8.64 -6.56
CA ALA A 331 -17.32 9.28 -5.66
C ALA A 331 -18.16 8.28 -4.86
N ALA A 332 -18.59 7.19 -5.51
CA ALA A 332 -19.33 6.12 -4.86
C ALA A 332 -18.43 5.30 -3.92
N ALA A 333 -17.19 5.00 -4.36
CA ALA A 333 -16.19 4.33 -3.54
C ALA A 333 -15.87 5.13 -2.27
N ASN A 334 -15.73 6.46 -2.37
CA ASN A 334 -15.55 7.34 -1.22
C ASN A 334 -16.77 7.33 -0.28
N ALA A 335 -17.98 7.41 -0.81
CA ALA A 335 -19.20 7.35 -0.02
C ALA A 335 -19.34 5.99 0.70
N TRP A 336 -19.04 4.90 0.00
CA TRP A 336 -19.02 3.55 0.54
C TRP A 336 -17.97 3.39 1.65
N ALA A 337 -16.75 3.88 1.45
CA ALA A 337 -15.69 3.82 2.45
C ALA A 337 -16.12 4.51 3.76
N LYS A 338 -16.74 5.70 3.65
CA LYS A 338 -17.29 6.38 4.83
C LYS A 338 -18.42 5.58 5.47
N LYS A 339 -19.36 5.07 4.70
CA LYS A 339 -20.51 4.30 5.18
C LYS A 339 -20.05 3.03 5.90
N THR A 340 -19.01 2.37 5.38
CA THR A 340 -18.43 1.19 6.01
C THR A 340 -17.69 1.53 7.30
N HIS A 341 -16.86 2.57 7.28
CA HIS A 341 -16.22 3.07 8.50
C HIS A 341 -17.24 3.37 9.60
N ASP A 342 -18.27 4.15 9.29
CA ASP A 342 -19.33 4.51 10.25
C ASP A 342 -20.02 3.24 10.80
N PHE A 343 -20.28 2.23 9.94
CA PHE A 343 -20.86 0.96 10.38
C PHE A 343 -19.99 0.26 11.43
N PHE A 344 -18.66 0.16 11.22
CA PHE A 344 -17.77 -0.44 12.19
C PHE A 344 -17.68 0.36 13.47
N LYS A 345 -17.62 1.69 13.40
CA LYS A 345 -17.63 2.56 14.60
C LYS A 345 -18.90 2.44 15.43
N GLU A 346 -20.03 2.15 14.81
CA GLU A 346 -21.33 1.98 15.49
C GLU A 346 -21.55 0.55 16.02
N ASN A 347 -20.98 -0.46 15.37
CA ASN A 347 -21.33 -1.86 15.61
C ASN A 347 -20.21 -2.72 16.22
N ASP A 348 -18.95 -2.24 16.21
CA ASP A 348 -17.86 -2.92 16.92
C ASP A 348 -17.77 -2.40 18.37
N PRO A 349 -18.22 -3.18 19.38
CA PRO A 349 -18.25 -2.73 20.75
C PRO A 349 -16.86 -2.58 21.39
N TYR A 350 -15.83 -3.15 20.74
CA TYR A 350 -14.43 -3.11 21.20
C TYR A 350 -13.70 -1.87 20.67
N GLY A 351 -14.20 -1.29 19.59
CA GLY A 351 -13.67 -0.04 19.04
C GLY A 351 -12.33 -0.20 18.33
N HIS A 352 -12.10 -1.35 17.68
CA HIS A 352 -10.88 -1.54 16.89
C HIS A 352 -10.71 -0.44 15.83
N PRO A 353 -9.47 -0.01 15.57
CA PRO A 353 -9.19 0.94 14.50
C PRO A 353 -9.60 0.41 13.13
N THR A 354 -10.04 1.32 12.25
CA THR A 354 -10.30 1.02 10.84
C THR A 354 -9.25 1.67 9.96
N MET A 355 -8.90 1.01 8.88
CA MET A 355 -8.05 1.58 7.83
C MET A 355 -8.49 1.15 6.44
N GLY A 356 -7.85 1.74 5.44
CA GLY A 356 -7.97 1.37 4.04
C GLY A 356 -6.91 2.08 3.23
N SER A 357 -6.40 1.42 2.19
CA SER A 357 -5.24 1.87 1.44
C SER A 357 -5.53 2.22 -0.01
N MET A 358 -4.55 2.87 -0.61
CA MET A 358 -4.40 3.05 -2.04
C MET A 358 -3.01 2.58 -2.45
N ALA A 359 -2.92 1.84 -3.57
CA ALA A 359 -1.65 1.41 -4.14
C ALA A 359 -0.72 2.61 -4.35
N GLY A 360 0.55 2.42 -4.01
CA GLY A 360 1.53 3.49 -3.95
C GLY A 360 2.19 3.83 -5.28
N GLY A 361 1.43 4.14 -6.35
CA GLY A 361 1.96 4.76 -7.57
C GLY A 361 2.43 6.19 -7.34
N GLN A 362 3.34 6.70 -8.20
CA GLN A 362 3.69 8.13 -8.17
C GLN A 362 2.43 8.97 -8.43
N GLY A 363 2.06 9.79 -7.44
CA GLY A 363 0.88 10.65 -7.52
C GLY A 363 -0.41 10.05 -6.96
N ASP A 364 -0.43 8.77 -6.65
CA ASP A 364 -1.59 8.14 -6.03
C ASP A 364 -1.71 8.57 -4.57
N TYR A 365 -2.84 9.19 -4.23
CA TYR A 365 -3.06 9.77 -2.92
C TYR A 365 -4.55 9.87 -2.58
N TRP A 366 -5.00 9.05 -1.65
CA TRP A 366 -6.41 8.96 -1.29
C TRP A 366 -6.78 9.88 -0.12
N ASP A 367 -6.79 11.19 -0.36
CA ASP A 367 -7.09 12.21 0.66
C ASP A 367 -8.42 11.95 1.40
N PHE A 368 -9.46 11.50 0.69
CA PHE A 368 -10.76 11.20 1.30
C PHE A 368 -10.68 10.00 2.26
N GLY A 369 -10.04 8.90 1.86
CA GLY A 369 -9.86 7.71 2.70
C GLY A 369 -9.02 8.02 3.94
N TYR A 370 -7.91 8.75 3.78
CA TYR A 370 -7.05 9.13 4.91
C TYR A 370 -7.73 10.06 5.91
N LYS A 371 -8.70 10.87 5.47
CA LYS A 371 -9.56 11.66 6.36
C LYS A 371 -10.63 10.82 7.05
N THR A 372 -11.15 9.82 6.38
CA THR A 372 -12.29 9.00 6.80
C THR A 372 -11.91 7.98 7.85
N PHE A 373 -10.96 7.10 7.54
CA PHE A 373 -10.57 6.01 8.43
C PHE A 373 -9.82 6.49 9.67
N ASP A 374 -9.74 5.66 10.70
CA ASP A 374 -8.99 5.94 11.92
C ASP A 374 -7.48 6.07 11.67
N LEU A 375 -6.95 5.27 10.74
CA LEU A 375 -5.54 5.27 10.34
C LEU A 375 -5.43 5.80 8.91
N ALA A 376 -4.40 6.64 8.65
CA ALA A 376 -4.09 7.09 7.30
C ALA A 376 -3.06 6.16 6.66
N ASP A 377 -3.53 5.19 5.87
CA ASP A 377 -2.72 4.14 5.28
C ASP A 377 -2.44 4.40 3.80
N ARG A 378 -1.17 4.44 3.43
CA ARG A 378 -0.69 4.51 2.05
C ARG A 378 0.36 3.42 1.81
N GLU A 379 0.25 2.74 0.69
CA GLU A 379 1.28 1.81 0.24
C GLU A 379 2.38 2.54 -0.53
N ASN A 380 3.61 2.06 -0.45
CA ASN A 380 4.75 2.68 -1.12
C ASN A 380 5.70 1.63 -1.68
N TYR A 381 5.69 1.47 -3.01
CA TYR A 381 6.56 0.54 -3.74
C TYR A 381 7.57 1.23 -4.66
N TYR A 382 7.49 2.55 -4.84
CA TYR A 382 8.24 3.26 -5.87
C TYR A 382 9.31 4.19 -5.32
N ASP A 383 9.01 4.88 -4.23
CA ASP A 383 9.94 5.85 -3.66
C ASP A 383 10.43 5.31 -2.31
N LEU A 384 11.48 4.47 -2.40
CA LEU A 384 11.96 3.67 -1.28
C LEU A 384 13.18 4.27 -0.58
N HIS A 385 13.63 5.46 -0.99
CA HIS A 385 14.68 6.17 -0.29
C HIS A 385 14.19 6.69 1.06
N PHE A 386 15.03 6.66 2.09
CA PHE A 386 14.64 7.04 3.46
C PHE A 386 14.13 8.48 3.58
N SER A 387 14.64 9.44 2.80
CA SER A 387 14.11 10.82 2.79
C SER A 387 12.66 10.90 2.32
N ALA A 388 12.28 10.08 1.34
CA ALA A 388 10.91 10.03 0.83
C ALA A 388 9.92 9.48 1.87
N TYR A 389 10.32 8.47 2.64
CA TYR A 389 9.52 8.01 3.78
C TYR A 389 9.33 9.12 4.81
N ALA A 390 10.41 9.84 5.16
CA ALA A 390 10.33 10.94 6.12
C ALA A 390 9.35 12.04 5.66
N GLU A 391 9.45 12.45 4.39
CA GLU A 391 8.58 13.48 3.80
C GLU A 391 7.11 13.04 3.75
N ASP A 392 6.83 11.81 3.31
CA ASP A 392 5.46 11.28 3.23
C ASP A 392 4.82 11.19 4.62
N ILE A 393 5.52 10.67 5.62
CA ILE A 393 5.03 10.56 6.99
C ILE A 393 4.69 11.93 7.54
N GLN A 394 5.58 12.92 7.40
CA GLN A 394 5.33 14.27 7.88
C GLN A 394 4.19 14.96 7.13
N LYS A 395 4.11 14.80 5.81
CA LYS A 395 3.02 15.34 4.99
C LYS A 395 1.67 14.82 5.46
N ARG A 396 1.54 13.49 5.64
CA ARG A 396 0.28 12.88 6.09
C ARG A 396 -0.05 13.24 7.52
N TRP A 397 0.92 13.25 8.43
CA TRP A 397 0.70 13.70 9.80
C TRP A 397 0.18 15.14 9.86
N ASN A 398 0.82 16.08 9.17
CA ASN A 398 0.42 17.47 9.14
C ASN A 398 -0.96 17.70 8.49
N SER A 399 -1.38 16.77 7.61
CA SER A 399 -2.68 16.85 6.93
C SER A 399 -3.83 16.26 7.74
N TYR A 400 -3.58 15.23 8.58
CA TYR A 400 -4.66 14.43 9.16
C TYR A 400 -4.63 14.36 10.69
N GLU A 401 -3.51 14.60 11.35
CA GLU A 401 -3.32 14.54 12.82
C GLU A 401 -3.86 13.25 13.46
N LYS A 402 -3.58 12.10 12.83
CA LYS A 402 -3.97 10.75 13.25
C LYS A 402 -2.84 9.77 13.01
N PRO A 403 -2.90 8.51 13.50
CA PRO A 403 -1.86 7.54 13.24
C PRO A 403 -1.66 7.32 11.74
N ILE A 404 -0.39 7.40 11.31
CA ILE A 404 0.02 7.18 9.92
C ILE A 404 0.58 5.77 9.81
N ILE A 405 0.14 5.02 8.80
CA ILE A 405 0.58 3.67 8.49
C ILE A 405 1.17 3.63 7.06
N ILE A 406 2.08 2.71 6.83
CA ILE A 406 2.50 2.22 5.51
C ILE A 406 2.13 0.74 5.49
N GLY A 407 0.95 0.45 4.92
CA GLY A 407 0.31 -0.88 4.93
C GLY A 407 1.00 -1.89 4.04
N GLU A 408 1.70 -1.42 2.99
CA GLU A 408 2.52 -2.26 2.13
C GLU A 408 3.71 -1.50 1.56
N THR A 409 4.87 -2.17 1.51
CA THR A 409 6.09 -1.66 0.89
C THR A 409 7.07 -2.80 0.57
N GLY A 410 8.06 -2.54 -0.27
CA GLY A 410 9.18 -3.44 -0.53
C GLY A 410 8.94 -4.39 -1.70
N ASN A 411 8.41 -5.58 -1.46
CA ASN A 411 8.26 -6.69 -2.44
C ASN A 411 9.60 -7.20 -3.01
N VAL A 412 10.69 -6.99 -2.27
CA VAL A 412 12.03 -7.47 -2.62
C VAL A 412 12.73 -8.03 -1.38
N THR A 413 13.73 -8.90 -1.60
CA THR A 413 14.60 -9.37 -0.52
C THR A 413 15.82 -8.46 -0.47
N ASP A 414 15.67 -7.33 0.23
CA ASP A 414 16.72 -6.33 0.43
C ASP A 414 16.75 -5.87 1.89
N VAL A 415 17.78 -6.30 2.59
CA VAL A 415 17.94 -6.01 4.02
C VAL A 415 18.23 -4.54 4.31
N ASN A 416 19.04 -3.88 3.45
CA ASN A 416 19.37 -2.46 3.63
C ASN A 416 18.14 -1.58 3.44
N LEU A 417 17.36 -1.89 2.41
CA LEU A 417 16.14 -1.15 2.11
C LEU A 417 15.12 -1.27 3.24
N TYR A 418 14.86 -2.50 3.74
CA TYR A 418 14.00 -2.70 4.91
C TYR A 418 14.54 -1.95 6.13
N HIS A 419 15.83 -2.09 6.43
CA HIS A 419 16.48 -1.48 7.57
C HIS A 419 16.28 0.05 7.58
N HIS A 420 16.62 0.72 6.49
CA HIS A 420 16.47 2.17 6.37
C HIS A 420 15.00 2.61 6.47
N ALA A 421 14.09 1.91 5.77
CA ALA A 421 12.66 2.21 5.83
C ALA A 421 12.11 2.11 7.26
N ALA A 422 12.51 1.09 8.01
CA ALA A 422 12.04 0.86 9.37
C ALA A 422 12.56 1.93 10.34
N TRP A 423 13.86 2.25 10.31
CA TRP A 423 14.44 3.22 11.23
C TRP A 423 14.00 4.66 10.93
N VAL A 424 13.99 5.08 9.67
CA VAL A 424 13.48 6.44 9.33
C VAL A 424 12.02 6.61 9.69
N SER A 425 11.22 5.57 9.52
CA SER A 425 9.79 5.60 9.88
C SER A 425 9.59 5.77 11.39
N LEU A 426 10.34 5.05 12.21
CA LEU A 426 10.31 5.18 13.66
C LEU A 426 10.60 6.63 14.10
N VAL A 427 11.68 7.23 13.60
CA VAL A 427 12.11 8.56 14.03
C VAL A 427 11.35 9.73 13.39
N ASN A 428 10.46 9.43 12.44
CA ASN A 428 9.51 10.38 11.89
C ASN A 428 8.09 10.18 12.41
N GLY A 429 7.90 9.23 13.34
CA GLY A 429 6.64 9.04 14.06
C GLY A 429 5.56 8.31 13.27
N LEU A 430 5.94 7.37 12.40
CA LEU A 430 5.00 6.37 11.87
C LEU A 430 4.46 5.54 13.04
N ALA A 431 3.18 5.19 13.03
CA ALA A 431 2.53 4.50 14.14
C ALA A 431 2.98 3.04 14.32
N SER A 432 3.65 2.49 13.33
CA SER A 432 4.25 1.15 13.31
C SER A 432 5.43 1.11 12.35
N ALA A 433 6.25 0.09 12.34
CA ALA A 433 7.18 -0.14 11.25
C ALA A 433 6.41 -0.32 9.92
N PRO A 434 6.98 0.03 8.76
CA PRO A 434 6.33 -0.21 7.47
C PRO A 434 6.08 -1.71 7.26
N THR A 435 4.94 -2.07 6.72
CA THR A 435 4.57 -3.47 6.44
C THR A 435 5.32 -3.96 5.21
N TRP A 436 6.28 -4.87 5.38
CA TRP A 436 7.01 -5.44 4.25
C TRP A 436 6.18 -6.47 3.51
N TRP A 437 6.02 -6.31 2.22
CA TRP A 437 5.33 -7.24 1.33
C TRP A 437 6.33 -8.22 0.71
N ASP A 438 6.22 -9.51 0.84
CA ASP A 438 5.48 -10.30 1.82
C ASP A 438 6.44 -11.26 2.53
N ILE A 439 5.94 -12.16 3.38
CA ILE A 439 6.75 -13.14 4.13
C ILE A 439 7.71 -13.94 3.24
N THR A 440 7.36 -14.20 1.96
CA THR A 440 8.21 -14.95 1.02
C THR A 440 9.45 -14.19 0.58
N LYS A 441 9.49 -12.87 0.79
CA LYS A 441 10.62 -11.97 0.51
C LYS A 441 11.51 -11.76 1.73
N VAL A 442 11.11 -12.25 2.90
CA VAL A 442 11.81 -12.00 4.17
C VAL A 442 12.76 -13.14 4.50
N ASN A 443 14.05 -12.84 4.51
CA ASN A 443 15.11 -13.76 4.92
C ASN A 443 15.45 -13.62 6.41
N ASP A 444 16.37 -14.45 6.92
CA ASP A 444 16.79 -14.43 8.34
C ASP A 444 17.52 -13.14 8.73
N GLU A 445 18.22 -12.52 7.78
CA GLU A 445 18.91 -11.26 8.01
C GLU A 445 17.92 -10.11 8.22
N MET A 446 16.87 -10.02 7.39
CA MET A 446 15.77 -9.06 7.58
C MET A 446 15.03 -9.30 8.91
N LEU A 447 14.79 -10.56 9.28
CA LEU A 447 14.21 -10.88 10.60
C LEU A 447 15.11 -10.43 11.76
N SER A 448 16.44 -10.52 11.60
CA SER A 448 17.39 -9.99 12.58
C SER A 448 17.26 -8.46 12.72
N GLN A 449 16.98 -7.74 11.62
CA GLN A 449 16.72 -6.29 11.66
C GLN A 449 15.39 -5.96 12.35
N MET A 450 14.33 -6.74 12.11
CA MET A 450 13.07 -6.62 12.85
C MET A 450 13.28 -6.81 14.36
N LYS A 451 14.09 -7.81 14.74
CA LYS A 451 14.45 -8.07 16.14
C LYS A 451 15.23 -6.92 16.78
N SER A 452 16.19 -6.34 16.05
CA SER A 452 16.95 -5.19 16.51
C SER A 452 16.04 -3.99 16.77
N LEU A 453 15.15 -3.68 15.82
CA LEU A 453 14.16 -2.62 15.97
C LEU A 453 13.22 -2.89 17.16
N ALA A 454 12.69 -4.11 17.29
CA ALA A 454 11.82 -4.52 18.39
C ALA A 454 12.49 -4.34 19.77
N ALA A 455 13.79 -4.66 19.87
CA ALA A 455 14.56 -4.45 21.09
C ALA A 455 14.71 -2.97 21.44
N PHE A 456 14.91 -2.12 20.44
CA PHE A 456 15.01 -0.67 20.64
C PHE A 456 13.68 -0.05 21.05
N VAL A 457 12.58 -0.36 20.37
CA VAL A 457 11.26 0.25 20.63
C VAL A 457 10.66 -0.17 21.97
N LYS A 458 11.07 -1.32 22.52
CA LYS A 458 10.57 -1.84 23.80
C LYS A 458 10.77 -0.89 24.99
N GLN A 459 11.76 0.01 24.92
CA GLN A 459 12.04 1.00 25.98
C GLN A 459 11.29 2.32 25.80
N ILE A 460 10.57 2.49 24.68
CA ILE A 460 9.89 3.74 24.30
C ILE A 460 8.43 3.66 24.75
N ASP A 461 8.02 4.61 25.58
CA ASP A 461 6.59 4.87 25.81
C ASP A 461 6.09 5.78 24.69
N PHE A 462 5.40 5.21 23.71
CA PHE A 462 4.85 5.96 22.57
C PHE A 462 3.69 6.87 22.94
N LEU A 463 3.13 6.74 24.14
CA LEU A 463 2.06 7.63 24.61
C LEU A 463 2.62 8.96 25.12
N GLU A 464 3.90 9.03 25.45
CA GLU A 464 4.56 10.29 25.73
C GLU A 464 4.57 11.18 24.49
N PRO A 465 4.05 12.42 24.54
CA PRO A 465 4.07 13.34 23.42
C PRO A 465 5.48 13.67 22.95
N ARG A 466 5.71 13.59 21.63
CA ARG A 466 7.00 13.94 21.00
C ARG A 466 6.77 14.72 19.74
N VAL A 467 7.72 15.57 19.40
CA VAL A 467 7.74 16.32 18.14
C VAL A 467 8.91 15.84 17.27
N PRO A 468 8.69 15.63 15.98
CA PRO A 468 9.79 15.30 15.07
C PRO A 468 10.67 16.54 14.84
N VAL A 469 11.97 16.34 14.87
CA VAL A 469 12.99 17.37 14.63
C VAL A 469 14.00 16.82 13.62
N ILE A 470 14.30 17.60 12.60
CA ILE A 470 15.43 17.32 11.71
C ILE A 470 16.65 17.96 12.34
N ALA A 471 17.68 17.16 12.60
CA ALA A 471 18.93 17.64 13.16
C ALA A 471 19.82 18.27 12.07
N GLU A 472 20.71 19.16 12.50
CA GLU A 472 21.74 19.70 11.64
C GLU A 472 22.99 18.80 11.73
N THR A 473 23.59 18.49 10.57
CA THR A 473 24.87 17.78 10.47
C THR A 473 25.88 18.65 9.69
N SER A 474 27.15 18.31 9.79
CA SER A 474 28.18 19.01 9.02
C SER A 474 28.07 18.71 7.52
N ASN A 475 28.63 19.57 6.71
CA ASN A 475 28.81 19.32 5.29
C ASN A 475 30.23 18.79 5.03
N MET A 476 30.36 17.97 4.00
CA MET A 476 31.64 17.50 3.49
C MET A 476 31.76 17.75 2.00
N GLU A 477 33.01 17.85 1.54
CA GLU A 477 33.27 17.81 0.10
C GLU A 477 33.34 16.37 -0.37
N LYS A 478 32.51 16.06 -1.39
CA LYS A 478 32.53 14.77 -2.09
C LYS A 478 33.06 14.98 -3.50
N LYS A 479 34.13 14.26 -3.79
CA LYS A 479 34.66 14.22 -5.15
C LYS A 479 33.87 13.21 -5.96
N LEU A 480 33.25 13.65 -7.04
CA LEU A 480 32.55 12.79 -7.99
C LEU A 480 33.54 12.26 -9.03
N ASP A 481 33.14 11.21 -9.74
CA ASP A 481 33.90 10.73 -10.88
C ASP A 481 33.89 11.76 -12.00
N ALA A 482 35.03 11.98 -12.65
CA ALA A 482 35.13 12.90 -13.77
C ALA A 482 34.38 12.38 -15.01
N SER A 483 34.01 11.13 -15.05
CA SER A 483 33.24 10.51 -16.12
C SER A 483 32.32 9.42 -15.55
N ILE A 484 31.04 9.49 -15.88
CA ILE A 484 30.03 8.48 -15.54
C ILE A 484 29.59 7.82 -16.85
N ILE A 485 29.66 6.50 -16.92
CA ILE A 485 29.19 5.72 -18.06
C ILE A 485 27.70 5.48 -17.91
N PHE A 486 26.90 5.92 -18.89
CA PHE A 486 25.46 5.69 -18.93
C PHE A 486 25.08 4.43 -19.70
N GLU A 487 25.86 4.12 -20.76
CA GLU A 487 25.58 2.99 -21.64
C GLU A 487 26.87 2.27 -22.01
N ASP A 488 26.93 1.02 -21.66
CA ASP A 488 28.03 0.09 -21.91
C ASP A 488 27.64 -1.09 -22.81
N GLY A 489 26.38 -1.12 -23.30
CA GLY A 489 25.85 -2.19 -24.16
C GLY A 489 25.42 -3.46 -23.42
N GLN A 490 25.17 -3.41 -22.12
CA GLN A 490 24.78 -4.61 -21.35
C GLN A 490 23.28 -4.75 -21.12
N SER A 491 22.50 -3.65 -21.12
CA SER A 491 21.05 -3.66 -20.89
C SER A 491 20.32 -2.69 -21.82
N ILE A 492 19.04 -2.97 -22.08
CA ILE A 492 18.10 -2.08 -22.77
C ILE A 492 16.86 -1.75 -21.95
N ASP A 493 16.83 -2.12 -20.68
CA ASP A 493 15.63 -2.02 -19.84
C ASP A 493 15.16 -0.57 -19.65
N ASP A 494 16.11 0.39 -19.62
CA ASP A 494 15.84 1.81 -19.45
C ASP A 494 15.62 2.56 -20.77
N TRP A 495 15.65 1.86 -21.92
CA TRP A 495 15.53 2.45 -23.23
C TRP A 495 14.10 2.38 -23.76
N SER A 496 13.70 3.41 -24.51
CA SER A 496 12.37 3.51 -25.12
C SER A 496 12.40 4.17 -26.49
N ILE A 497 11.38 3.89 -27.30
CA ILE A 497 11.16 4.50 -28.61
C ILE A 497 9.81 5.21 -28.61
N PRO A 498 9.74 6.55 -28.66
CA PRO A 498 8.50 7.30 -28.63
C PRO A 498 7.68 7.12 -29.92
N GLU A 499 6.35 7.08 -29.78
CA GLU A 499 5.42 6.83 -30.92
C GLU A 499 5.31 7.96 -31.91
N TRP A 500 5.52 9.18 -31.45
CA TRP A 500 5.30 10.38 -32.24
C TRP A 500 6.36 10.63 -33.31
N ALA A 501 7.57 10.05 -33.17
CA ALA A 501 8.65 10.26 -34.15
C ALA A 501 8.39 9.44 -35.42
N GLU A 502 8.44 10.09 -36.56
CA GLU A 502 8.02 9.51 -37.83
C GLU A 502 8.87 8.32 -38.26
N ALA A 503 10.18 8.39 -38.04
CA ALA A 503 11.11 7.33 -38.39
C ALA A 503 11.12 6.15 -37.37
N ASN A 504 10.35 6.22 -36.29
CA ASN A 504 10.26 5.16 -35.30
C ASN A 504 9.28 4.04 -35.66
N LYS A 505 8.76 4.05 -36.88
CA LYS A 505 7.84 3.03 -37.42
C LYS A 505 8.05 2.84 -38.91
N ASP A 506 7.80 1.64 -39.41
CA ASP A 506 7.84 1.33 -40.84
C ASP A 506 6.62 1.90 -41.61
N ALA A 507 6.60 1.74 -42.91
CA ALA A 507 5.48 2.15 -43.78
C ALA A 507 4.14 1.50 -43.44
N LYS A 508 4.11 0.42 -42.68
CA LYS A 508 2.90 -0.28 -42.21
C LYS A 508 2.49 0.14 -40.81
N GLY A 509 3.27 1.03 -40.17
CA GLY A 509 3.06 1.46 -38.80
C GLY A 509 3.65 0.51 -37.72
N THR A 510 4.45 -0.48 -38.11
CA THR A 510 5.14 -1.35 -37.15
C THR A 510 6.25 -0.57 -36.47
N ARG A 511 6.24 -0.53 -35.14
CA ARG A 511 7.24 0.21 -34.36
C ARG A 511 8.61 -0.44 -34.40
N SER A 512 9.62 0.41 -34.48
CA SER A 512 11.01 0.04 -34.19
C SER A 512 11.11 -0.46 -32.75
N LYS A 513 12.08 -1.34 -32.50
CA LYS A 513 12.37 -1.85 -31.17
C LYS A 513 13.81 -1.61 -30.83
N ILE A 514 14.08 -1.28 -29.56
CA ILE A 514 15.43 -1.30 -29.03
C ILE A 514 15.89 -2.75 -28.93
N GLN A 515 17.13 -2.99 -29.28
CA GLN A 515 17.75 -4.31 -29.23
C GLN A 515 19.25 -4.17 -28.91
N LEU A 516 19.82 -5.19 -28.27
CA LEU A 516 21.27 -5.35 -28.21
C LEU A 516 21.75 -6.01 -29.50
N THR A 517 22.80 -5.45 -30.08
CA THR A 517 23.48 -6.00 -31.24
C THR A 517 24.97 -6.09 -30.97
N GLU A 518 25.67 -6.96 -31.70
CA GLU A 518 27.11 -7.12 -31.54
C GLU A 518 27.86 -6.24 -32.58
N ASP A 519 28.88 -5.51 -32.12
CA ASP A 519 29.85 -4.85 -32.96
C ASP A 519 31.26 -5.31 -32.53
N SER A 520 31.84 -6.16 -33.36
CA SER A 520 33.12 -6.81 -33.07
C SER A 520 33.07 -7.65 -31.78
N ASP A 521 33.55 -7.10 -30.67
CA ASP A 521 33.58 -7.76 -29.37
C ASP A 521 32.73 -7.04 -28.32
N HIS A 522 31.85 -6.11 -28.75
CA HIS A 522 31.04 -5.30 -27.84
C HIS A 522 29.57 -5.35 -28.21
N SER A 523 28.71 -5.55 -27.22
CA SER A 523 27.28 -5.33 -27.36
C SER A 523 26.99 -3.84 -27.40
N VAL A 524 26.07 -3.40 -28.26
CA VAL A 524 25.66 -2.01 -28.41
C VAL A 524 24.14 -1.90 -28.45
N VAL A 525 23.60 -0.76 -28.02
CA VAL A 525 22.16 -0.48 -28.10
C VAL A 525 21.82 0.00 -29.51
N SER A 526 20.86 -0.65 -30.16
CA SER A 526 20.52 -0.39 -31.55
C SER A 526 19.01 -0.33 -31.78
N ALA A 527 18.61 0.41 -32.83
CA ALA A 527 17.26 0.35 -33.37
C ALA A 527 17.27 0.59 -34.88
N ASP A 528 16.38 -0.07 -35.62
CA ASP A 528 16.13 0.24 -37.02
C ASP A 528 15.13 1.40 -37.10
N LEU A 529 15.59 2.54 -37.65
CA LEU A 529 14.79 3.72 -37.88
C LEU A 529 14.41 3.81 -39.36
N TRP A 530 13.15 4.17 -39.64
CA TRP A 530 12.58 4.18 -41.00
C TRP A 530 12.37 5.59 -41.50
N PHE A 531 13.29 6.12 -42.30
CA PHE A 531 13.20 7.49 -42.82
C PHE A 531 12.29 7.55 -44.05
N ALA A 532 11.32 8.47 -44.01
CA ALA A 532 10.28 8.63 -45.04
C ALA A 532 10.77 9.48 -46.23
N THR A 533 10.15 9.25 -47.37
CA THR A 533 10.49 9.86 -48.65
C THR A 533 10.23 11.34 -48.72
N GLY A 534 11.23 12.11 -49.16
CA GLY A 534 11.06 13.47 -49.68
C GLY A 534 10.61 14.55 -48.68
N THR A 535 10.61 14.23 -47.40
CA THR A 535 10.23 15.13 -46.33
C THR A 535 11.23 15.04 -45.19
N PHE A 536 11.27 16.06 -44.35
CA PHE A 536 11.96 15.96 -43.05
C PHE A 536 11.39 14.79 -42.26
N SER A 537 12.26 13.89 -41.81
CA SER A 537 11.85 12.79 -40.93
C SER A 537 12.87 12.63 -39.81
N GLN A 538 12.37 12.24 -38.65
CA GLN A 538 13.15 12.09 -37.44
C GLN A 538 12.83 10.78 -36.72
N GLY A 539 13.86 10.13 -36.19
CA GLY A 539 13.78 9.01 -35.30
C GLY A 539 14.38 9.35 -33.95
N VAL A 540 13.85 8.82 -32.87
CA VAL A 540 14.26 9.14 -31.50
C VAL A 540 14.41 7.88 -30.68
N MET A 541 15.51 7.79 -29.95
CA MET A 541 15.78 6.76 -28.93
C MET A 541 15.99 7.47 -27.60
N LEU A 542 15.31 7.06 -26.56
CA LEU A 542 15.34 7.69 -25.22
C LEU A 542 15.79 6.70 -24.17
N GLN A 543 16.58 7.17 -23.20
CA GLN A 543 16.96 6.42 -22.00
C GLN A 543 16.55 7.20 -20.76
N THR A 544 16.06 6.51 -19.73
CA THR A 544 15.92 7.08 -18.39
C THR A 544 17.31 7.44 -17.87
N ALA A 545 17.48 8.64 -17.31
CA ALA A 545 18.78 9.09 -16.85
C ALA A 545 19.23 8.31 -15.60
N PRO A 546 20.36 7.57 -15.65
CA PRO A 546 20.88 6.85 -14.50
C PRO A 546 21.33 7.74 -13.35
N VAL A 547 21.68 9.00 -13.69
CA VAL A 547 22.03 10.07 -12.75
C VAL A 547 21.19 11.27 -13.11
N THR A 548 20.54 11.88 -12.16
CA THR A 548 19.62 13.01 -12.41
C THR A 548 20.28 14.37 -12.33
N ASP A 549 21.29 14.55 -11.49
CA ASP A 549 22.04 15.81 -11.35
C ASP A 549 23.27 15.83 -12.25
N TRP A 550 23.19 16.62 -13.32
CA TRP A 550 24.27 16.84 -14.28
C TRP A 550 24.97 18.20 -14.11
N SER A 551 24.54 19.02 -13.16
CA SER A 551 24.99 20.43 -13.00
C SER A 551 26.51 20.56 -12.78
N SER A 552 27.16 19.52 -12.28
CA SER A 552 28.60 19.48 -12.00
C SER A 552 29.45 18.97 -13.17
N TYR A 553 28.84 18.61 -14.29
CA TYR A 553 29.52 18.08 -15.47
C TYR A 553 29.56 19.08 -16.61
N ASP A 554 30.47 18.87 -17.58
CA ASP A 554 30.72 19.80 -18.66
C ASP A 554 30.04 19.41 -19.96
N GLN A 555 29.82 18.09 -20.18
CA GLN A 555 29.32 17.56 -21.45
C GLN A 555 28.74 16.15 -21.33
N LEU A 556 27.84 15.82 -22.27
CA LEU A 556 27.43 14.44 -22.59
C LEU A 556 28.12 14.02 -23.88
N THR A 557 28.73 12.84 -23.94
CA THR A 557 29.38 12.26 -25.12
C THR A 557 28.82 10.87 -25.40
N MET A 558 28.80 10.51 -26.70
CA MET A 558 28.42 9.18 -27.16
C MET A 558 29.05 8.86 -28.51
N ASP A 559 29.17 7.57 -28.81
CA ASP A 559 29.51 7.11 -30.16
C ASP A 559 28.23 6.61 -30.84
N VAL A 560 27.96 7.11 -32.02
CA VAL A 560 26.80 6.77 -32.86
C VAL A 560 27.27 6.13 -34.15
N TYR A 561 26.76 4.96 -34.49
CA TYR A 561 26.99 4.28 -35.74
C TYR A 561 25.73 4.29 -36.58
N VAL A 562 25.90 4.49 -37.86
CA VAL A 562 24.87 4.36 -38.90
C VAL A 562 25.18 3.13 -39.74
N GLY A 563 24.28 2.18 -39.78
CA GLY A 563 24.40 1.02 -40.66
C GLY A 563 24.37 1.39 -42.16
N ASP A 564 24.54 0.40 -43.01
CA ASP A 564 24.44 0.58 -44.46
C ASP A 564 23.05 1.11 -44.81
N THR A 565 23.00 2.26 -45.46
CA THR A 565 21.77 2.93 -45.87
C THR A 565 21.96 3.79 -47.09
N ASN A 566 20.91 3.98 -47.87
CA ASN A 566 20.87 4.95 -48.95
C ASN A 566 20.28 6.32 -48.50
N VAL A 567 19.98 6.48 -47.24
CA VAL A 567 19.59 7.76 -46.63
C VAL A 567 20.83 8.66 -46.52
N SER A 568 20.75 9.86 -47.00
CA SER A 568 21.85 10.83 -46.96
C SER A 568 21.53 12.03 -46.08
N GLY A 569 22.56 12.73 -45.62
CA GLY A 569 22.39 13.92 -44.80
C GLY A 569 21.87 13.69 -43.41
N LEU A 570 22.11 12.50 -42.86
CA LEU A 570 21.74 12.15 -41.48
C LEU A 570 22.52 13.02 -40.50
N ARG A 571 21.80 13.51 -39.49
CA ARG A 571 22.36 14.32 -38.40
C ARG A 571 21.83 13.84 -37.06
N ALA A 572 22.70 13.85 -36.06
CA ALA A 572 22.40 13.54 -34.70
C ALA A 572 22.23 14.80 -33.86
N VAL A 573 21.17 14.83 -33.08
CA VAL A 573 20.90 15.85 -32.05
C VAL A 573 20.56 15.14 -30.77
N PRO A 574 21.38 15.20 -29.75
CA PRO A 574 21.00 14.74 -28.44
C PRO A 574 19.90 15.60 -27.82
N VAL A 575 19.07 14.96 -27.03
CA VAL A 575 17.95 15.59 -26.32
C VAL A 575 18.04 15.27 -24.83
N VAL A 576 17.63 16.20 -24.00
CA VAL A 576 17.59 16.03 -22.53
C VAL A 576 16.27 16.53 -21.98
N PHE A 577 15.84 15.97 -20.85
CA PHE A 577 14.54 16.26 -20.23
C PHE A 577 14.73 16.74 -18.79
N PRO A 578 15.00 18.02 -18.55
CA PRO A 578 14.89 18.59 -17.22
C PRO A 578 13.42 18.58 -16.78
N GLU A 579 13.15 17.99 -15.62
CA GLU A 579 11.78 17.86 -15.07
C GLU A 579 10.75 17.33 -16.09
N GLY A 580 11.16 16.41 -16.98
CA GLY A 580 10.30 15.85 -18.01
C GLY A 580 10.04 16.73 -19.23
N GLN A 581 10.70 17.89 -19.34
CA GLN A 581 10.53 18.81 -20.47
C GLN A 581 11.57 18.54 -21.56
N TRP A 582 11.11 18.43 -22.82
CA TRP A 582 11.98 18.25 -23.99
C TRP A 582 12.86 19.46 -24.25
N ASN A 583 14.18 19.25 -24.32
CA ASN A 583 15.17 20.23 -24.75
C ASN A 583 16.14 19.57 -25.71
N GLU A 584 16.52 20.27 -26.77
CA GLU A 584 17.44 19.77 -27.79
C GLU A 584 18.47 20.80 -28.18
N ALA A 585 19.62 20.35 -28.68
CA ALA A 585 20.60 21.25 -29.26
C ALA A 585 20.05 21.90 -30.55
N ALA A 586 20.40 23.16 -30.79
CA ALA A 586 20.08 23.82 -32.05
C ALA A 586 20.60 23.03 -33.25
N GLU A 587 19.91 23.10 -34.39
CA GLU A 587 20.33 22.40 -35.62
C GLU A 587 21.77 22.75 -36.05
N SER A 588 22.21 23.98 -35.80
CA SER A 588 23.59 24.41 -36.03
C SER A 588 24.63 23.60 -35.25
N ASN A 589 24.23 23.02 -34.13
CA ASN A 589 25.07 22.23 -33.23
C ASN A 589 24.88 20.71 -33.43
N SER A 590 24.09 20.30 -34.44
CA SER A 590 23.91 18.90 -34.76
C SER A 590 25.17 18.29 -35.41
N THR A 591 25.42 17.02 -35.09
CA THR A 591 26.57 16.27 -35.65
C THR A 591 26.16 15.52 -36.92
N ALA A 592 26.88 15.71 -38.01
CA ALA A 592 26.67 14.98 -39.24
C ALA A 592 27.10 13.51 -39.05
N LEU A 593 26.24 12.57 -39.44
CA LEU A 593 26.51 11.12 -39.39
C LEU A 593 26.86 10.58 -40.76
N GLN A 594 27.77 9.63 -40.84
CA GLN A 594 28.17 8.96 -42.06
C GLN A 594 27.85 7.46 -42.00
N PRO A 595 27.16 6.87 -42.99
CA PRO A 595 26.94 5.43 -43.05
C PRO A 595 28.26 4.63 -42.99
N GLY A 596 28.21 3.50 -42.28
CA GLY A 596 29.35 2.61 -42.13
C GLY A 596 30.44 3.08 -41.16
N GLN A 597 30.20 4.14 -40.37
CA GLN A 597 31.21 4.73 -39.49
C GLN A 597 30.64 5.05 -38.10
N TRP A 598 31.45 4.82 -37.05
CA TRP A 598 31.22 5.37 -35.73
C TRP A 598 31.57 6.88 -35.72
N THR A 599 30.65 7.69 -35.24
CA THR A 599 30.80 9.14 -35.12
C THR A 599 30.67 9.52 -33.65
N LYS A 600 31.69 10.22 -33.11
CA LYS A 600 31.59 10.75 -31.77
C LYS A 600 30.67 11.99 -31.79
N VAL A 601 29.58 11.92 -30.98
CA VAL A 601 28.66 13.03 -30.75
C VAL A 601 28.98 13.63 -29.39
N VAL A 602 29.13 14.94 -29.32
CA VAL A 602 29.46 15.66 -28.08
C VAL A 602 28.49 16.80 -27.89
N ILE A 603 27.96 16.93 -26.68
CA ILE A 603 27.12 18.05 -26.27
C ILE A 603 27.78 18.75 -25.11
N PRO A 604 28.49 19.87 -25.35
CA PRO A 604 28.95 20.73 -24.27
C PRO A 604 27.74 21.42 -23.61
N PHE A 605 27.66 21.43 -22.31
CA PHE A 605 26.57 22.11 -21.58
C PHE A 605 26.70 23.64 -21.64
N SER A 606 27.88 24.12 -21.95
CA SER A 606 28.14 25.55 -22.24
C SER A 606 27.63 26.02 -23.60
N SER A 607 27.35 25.10 -24.55
CA SER A 607 26.71 25.44 -25.82
C SER A 607 25.21 25.26 -25.64
N ALA A 608 24.45 26.32 -25.82
CA ALA A 608 23.03 26.41 -25.55
C ALA A 608 22.23 25.20 -26.07
N LEU A 609 21.80 24.33 -25.18
CA LEU A 609 20.62 23.52 -25.40
C LEU A 609 19.43 24.48 -25.31
N GLU A 610 18.67 24.60 -26.40
CA GLU A 610 17.53 25.50 -26.43
C GLU A 610 16.28 24.80 -25.90
N LYS A 611 15.61 25.48 -24.97
CA LYS A 611 14.29 25.00 -24.50
C LYS A 611 13.33 25.05 -25.70
N TYR A 612 12.77 23.88 -26.02
CA TYR A 612 11.85 23.66 -27.11
C TYR A 612 10.78 24.77 -27.17
N TRP A 613 10.61 25.39 -28.32
CA TRP A 613 9.69 26.51 -28.63
C TRP A 613 10.04 27.89 -28.09
N ARG A 614 11.14 28.13 -27.36
CA ARG A 614 11.37 29.43 -26.73
C ARG A 614 12.70 30.10 -27.05
N ASN A 615 13.62 29.46 -27.76
CA ASN A 615 15.01 29.95 -28.00
C ASN A 615 15.66 30.46 -26.69
N ILE A 616 15.42 29.76 -25.59
CA ILE A 616 15.98 30.08 -24.29
C ILE A 616 17.01 29.01 -23.96
N ALA A 617 18.25 29.41 -23.71
CA ALA A 617 19.32 28.50 -23.29
C ALA A 617 18.98 27.83 -21.95
N MET A 618 19.35 26.56 -21.80
CA MET A 618 19.35 25.91 -20.50
C MET A 618 20.34 26.60 -19.57
N ILE A 619 19.96 26.79 -18.33
CA ILE A 619 20.79 27.33 -17.27
C ILE A 619 21.31 26.19 -16.37
N PRO A 620 22.35 26.40 -15.55
CA PRO A 620 22.89 25.34 -14.69
C PRO A 620 21.84 24.61 -13.85
N GLU A 621 20.84 25.30 -13.34
CA GLU A 621 19.75 24.76 -12.53
C GLU A 621 18.85 23.78 -13.31
N ASP A 622 18.75 23.91 -14.63
CA ASP A 622 18.01 22.96 -15.47
C ASP A 622 18.70 21.58 -15.52
N TYR A 623 20.00 21.51 -15.23
CA TYR A 623 20.77 20.26 -15.22
C TYR A 623 20.73 19.53 -13.86
N GLU A 624 20.11 20.10 -12.83
CA GLU A 624 19.98 19.47 -11.51
C GLU A 624 18.95 18.32 -11.48
N LYS A 625 18.03 18.30 -12.47
CA LYS A 625 16.89 17.36 -12.47
C LYS A 625 16.62 16.74 -13.83
N ILE A 626 17.60 16.14 -14.44
CA ILE A 626 17.45 15.43 -15.72
C ILE A 626 16.77 14.08 -15.46
N THR A 627 15.58 13.88 -16.02
CA THR A 627 14.81 12.65 -15.89
C THR A 627 15.09 11.65 -17.01
N GLN A 628 15.30 12.15 -18.22
CA GLN A 628 15.60 11.36 -19.41
C GLN A 628 16.59 12.09 -20.30
N TRP A 629 17.27 11.35 -21.13
CA TRP A 629 18.06 11.86 -22.24
C TRP A 629 17.82 10.99 -23.47
N GLY A 630 18.29 11.38 -24.63
CA GLY A 630 18.18 10.57 -25.82
C GLY A 630 18.90 11.12 -27.02
N LEU A 631 18.77 10.39 -28.13
CA LEU A 631 19.30 10.75 -29.44
C LEU A 631 18.17 10.93 -30.43
N LYS A 632 18.06 12.13 -31.02
CA LYS A 632 17.26 12.37 -32.20
C LYS A 632 18.18 12.30 -33.44
N VAL A 633 17.81 11.45 -34.38
CA VAL A 633 18.46 11.37 -35.71
C VAL A 633 17.46 11.85 -36.74
N TYR A 634 17.87 12.78 -37.60
CA TYR A 634 16.98 13.32 -38.59
C TYR A 634 17.69 13.56 -39.94
N THR A 635 16.92 13.70 -41.02
CA THR A 635 17.37 14.11 -42.33
C THR A 635 16.27 14.83 -43.08
N GLY A 636 16.68 15.81 -43.93
CA GLY A 636 15.82 16.43 -44.97
C GLY A 636 15.93 15.75 -46.32
N ASN A 637 16.82 14.76 -46.49
CA ASN A 637 17.15 14.11 -47.74
C ASN A 637 16.81 12.63 -47.70
N SER A 638 15.53 12.28 -47.49
CA SER A 638 15.09 10.89 -47.48
C SER A 638 15.01 10.34 -48.92
N PRO A 639 15.37 9.06 -49.14
CA PRO A 639 15.23 8.42 -50.43
C PRO A 639 13.77 8.22 -50.82
N SER A 640 13.51 7.84 -52.07
CA SER A 640 12.17 7.66 -52.62
C SER A 640 11.38 6.47 -52.02
N GLU A 641 12.01 5.65 -51.19
CA GLU A 641 11.44 4.50 -50.54
C GLU A 641 11.77 4.50 -49.03
N TRP A 642 10.89 3.91 -48.22
CA TRP A 642 11.17 3.71 -46.81
C TRP A 642 12.28 2.68 -46.63
N ASN A 643 13.37 3.09 -46.02
CA ASN A 643 14.49 2.19 -45.73
C ASN A 643 14.77 2.12 -44.24
N PRO A 644 14.92 0.90 -43.69
CA PRO A 644 15.44 0.76 -42.35
C PRO A 644 16.90 1.25 -42.36
N THR A 645 17.23 2.05 -41.38
CA THR A 645 18.57 2.53 -41.12
C THR A 645 18.91 2.17 -39.68
N THR A 646 19.80 1.21 -39.49
CA THR A 646 20.23 0.83 -38.15
C THR A 646 21.03 1.96 -37.51
N ILE A 647 20.58 2.43 -36.39
CA ILE A 647 21.32 3.40 -35.55
C ILE A 647 21.75 2.64 -34.30
N SER A 648 23.05 2.64 -34.03
CA SER A 648 23.62 2.03 -32.84
C SER A 648 24.32 3.08 -31.99
N ILE A 649 24.20 2.92 -30.67
CA ILE A 649 24.74 3.85 -29.65
C ILE A 649 25.59 3.03 -28.68
N ARG A 650 26.76 3.57 -28.31
CA ARG A 650 27.61 3.05 -27.25
C ARG A 650 28.43 4.15 -26.59
N ASN A 651 29.14 3.82 -25.52
CA ASN A 651 30.05 4.72 -24.82
C ASN A 651 29.41 6.04 -24.40
N VAL A 652 28.14 6.01 -24.00
CA VAL A 652 27.46 7.22 -23.51
C VAL A 652 28.02 7.60 -22.16
N LYS A 653 28.55 8.80 -22.06
CA LYS A 653 29.23 9.29 -20.87
C LYS A 653 28.84 10.72 -20.55
N LEU A 654 28.61 10.96 -19.28
CA LEU A 654 28.62 12.28 -18.69
C LEU A 654 30.04 12.57 -18.26
N GLU A 655 30.63 13.66 -18.76
CA GLU A 655 32.06 13.96 -18.58
C GLU A 655 32.29 15.37 -18.06
N SER A 656 33.31 15.52 -17.21
CA SER A 656 33.84 16.82 -16.78
C SER A 656 35.35 16.91 -17.02
N SER A 657 35.83 18.10 -17.35
CA SER A 657 37.24 18.39 -17.53
C SER A 657 38.07 18.19 -16.24
N ARG A 658 37.43 18.27 -15.10
CA ARG A 658 37.99 17.95 -13.76
C ARG A 658 36.93 17.16 -12.97
N ALA A 659 37.39 16.21 -12.17
CA ALA A 659 36.49 15.53 -11.26
C ALA A 659 35.72 16.55 -10.40
N PRO A 660 34.38 16.62 -10.49
CA PRO A 660 33.63 17.62 -9.75
C PRO A 660 33.77 17.42 -8.25
N VAL A 661 33.72 18.51 -7.50
CA VAL A 661 33.65 18.49 -6.04
C VAL A 661 32.35 19.14 -5.64
N VAL A 662 31.48 18.38 -5.01
CA VAL A 662 30.18 18.86 -4.53
C VAL A 662 30.18 18.90 -3.02
N THR A 663 29.42 19.82 -2.46
CA THR A 663 29.19 19.89 -1.01
C THR A 663 27.93 19.11 -0.69
N VAL A 664 28.06 18.06 0.13
CA VAL A 664 26.95 17.23 0.59
C VAL A 664 26.89 17.24 2.11
N LYS A 665 25.75 16.92 2.70
CA LYS A 665 25.67 16.66 4.14
C LYS A 665 26.50 15.42 4.47
N GLU A 666 27.23 15.42 5.58
CA GLU A 666 27.96 14.25 6.05
C GLU A 666 27.01 13.10 6.46
N ALA A 667 25.86 13.47 7.00
CA ALA A 667 24.82 12.53 7.40
C ALA A 667 23.47 13.24 7.46
N GLU A 668 22.40 12.48 7.43
CA GLU A 668 21.06 12.93 7.80
C GLU A 668 20.70 12.40 9.19
N ALA A 669 19.89 13.15 9.94
CA ALA A 669 19.47 12.76 11.27
C ALA A 669 18.09 13.30 11.63
N TRP A 670 17.27 12.43 12.21
CA TRP A 670 15.91 12.75 12.68
C TRP A 670 15.77 12.34 14.14
N VAL A 671 14.97 13.10 14.89
CA VAL A 671 14.74 12.88 16.32
C VAL A 671 13.28 13.08 16.65
N MET A 672 12.71 12.16 17.39
CA MET A 672 11.47 12.35 18.12
C MET A 672 11.78 12.93 19.48
N GLN A 673 11.66 14.23 19.62
CA GLN A 673 11.98 14.96 20.85
C GLN A 673 10.81 14.92 21.84
N GLY A 674 11.06 14.41 23.05
CA GLY A 674 10.12 14.32 24.17
C GLY A 674 10.75 14.85 25.47
N ASP A 675 9.90 15.00 26.49
CA ASP A 675 10.35 15.54 27.80
C ASP A 675 11.13 14.51 28.63
N LYS A 676 10.70 13.24 28.61
CA LYS A 676 11.35 12.18 29.42
C LYS A 676 12.42 11.43 28.63
N LEU A 677 12.06 11.04 27.40
CA LEU A 677 12.93 10.28 26.50
C LEU A 677 12.78 10.81 25.09
N SER A 678 13.88 11.25 24.49
CA SER A 678 13.98 11.50 23.07
C SER A 678 14.73 10.34 22.40
N TYR A 679 14.39 10.03 21.15
CA TYR A 679 15.09 9.02 20.37
C TYR A 679 15.28 9.50 18.93
N GLY A 680 16.40 9.10 18.34
CA GLY A 680 16.76 9.52 16.99
C GLY A 680 17.52 8.44 16.24
N TRP A 681 17.69 8.71 14.94
CA TRP A 681 18.48 7.91 14.02
C TRP A 681 19.26 8.83 13.10
N THR A 682 20.51 8.45 12.83
CA THR A 682 21.37 9.17 11.89
C THR A 682 21.96 8.20 10.90
N VAL A 683 22.07 8.62 9.64
CA VAL A 683 22.55 7.80 8.52
C VAL A 683 23.43 8.63 7.60
N SER A 684 24.48 8.02 7.06
CA SER A 684 25.34 8.60 6.04
C SER A 684 25.44 7.67 4.83
N GLU A 685 25.20 8.20 3.65
CA GLU A 685 25.43 7.50 2.38
C GLU A 685 26.88 7.64 1.87
N HIS A 686 27.73 8.36 2.62
CA HIS A 686 29.03 8.78 2.11
C HIS A 686 30.22 8.22 2.89
N ARG A 687 30.03 7.89 4.18
CA ARG A 687 31.08 7.40 5.06
C ARG A 687 30.50 6.71 6.29
N ASP A 688 31.36 6.06 7.08
CA ASP A 688 30.98 5.64 8.42
C ASP A 688 30.69 6.86 9.34
N LEU A 689 29.90 6.63 10.38
CA LEU A 689 29.46 7.70 11.30
C LEU A 689 30.53 8.13 12.32
N ALA A 690 31.72 7.51 12.34
CA ALA A 690 32.72 7.80 13.35
C ALA A 690 33.07 9.30 13.46
N GLY A 691 32.73 9.91 14.59
CA GLY A 691 32.98 11.31 14.89
C GLY A 691 32.03 12.32 14.22
N ILE A 692 31.02 11.88 13.49
CA ILE A 692 30.00 12.79 12.93
C ILE A 692 29.28 13.51 14.06
N GLN A 693 29.08 14.81 13.88
CA GLN A 693 28.35 15.65 14.82
C GLN A 693 26.90 15.82 14.39
N VAL A 694 25.99 15.57 15.33
CA VAL A 694 24.54 15.78 15.18
C VAL A 694 24.14 16.90 16.12
N LYS A 695 23.72 18.02 15.59
CA LYS A 695 23.32 19.22 16.33
C LYS A 695 21.81 19.32 16.42
N LEU A 696 21.31 19.34 17.64
CA LEU A 696 19.87 19.40 17.96
C LEU A 696 19.54 20.79 18.49
N PRO A 697 18.76 21.59 17.76
CA PRO A 697 18.32 22.92 18.22
C PRO A 697 17.18 22.83 19.24
N ASN A 698 16.91 23.95 19.92
CA ASN A 698 15.77 24.14 20.84
C ASN A 698 15.77 23.16 22.02
N TRP A 699 16.96 22.83 22.56
CA TRP A 699 17.11 21.95 23.72
C TRP A 699 17.18 22.74 25.00
N GLN A 700 16.48 22.29 26.05
CA GLN A 700 16.53 22.96 27.35
C GLN A 700 17.95 22.90 27.94
N PRO A 701 18.40 23.94 28.70
CA PRO A 701 19.67 23.87 29.41
C PRO A 701 19.67 22.72 30.41
N GLY A 702 20.73 21.89 30.41
CA GLY A 702 20.84 20.76 31.31
C GLY A 702 21.84 19.72 30.84
N SER A 703 22.00 18.68 31.66
CA SER A 703 22.82 17.51 31.37
C SER A 703 21.90 16.39 30.85
N TYR A 704 22.35 15.71 29.82
CA TYR A 704 21.60 14.67 29.15
C TYR A 704 22.43 13.41 28.96
N LEU A 705 21.90 12.28 29.38
CA LEU A 705 22.45 10.96 29.10
C LEU A 705 22.11 10.57 27.66
N VAL A 706 23.13 10.37 26.84
CA VAL A 706 23.03 9.93 25.45
C VAL A 706 23.54 8.52 25.34
N ARG A 707 22.72 7.62 24.77
CA ARG A 707 23.11 6.23 24.52
C ARG A 707 23.04 5.96 23.02
N TRP A 708 24.12 5.51 22.43
CA TRP A 708 24.21 5.12 21.03
C TRP A 708 23.93 3.63 20.86
N TYR A 709 23.13 3.29 19.88
CA TYR A 709 22.65 1.94 19.58
C TYR A 709 23.07 1.52 18.18
N ASP A 710 23.72 0.36 18.06
CA ASP A 710 23.99 -0.30 16.79
C ASP A 710 22.70 -0.91 16.26
N THR A 711 22.17 -0.32 15.23
CA THR A 711 20.90 -0.70 14.62
C THR A 711 20.92 -2.08 13.98
N TRP A 712 22.10 -2.52 13.53
CA TRP A 712 22.34 -3.80 12.87
C TRP A 712 22.51 -4.96 13.86
N ASP A 713 23.34 -4.76 14.90
CA ASP A 713 23.62 -5.79 15.90
C ASP A 713 22.61 -5.79 17.06
N GLY A 714 21.77 -4.75 17.18
CA GLY A 714 20.77 -4.67 18.22
C GLY A 714 21.32 -4.46 19.63
N VAL A 715 22.41 -3.70 19.77
CA VAL A 715 23.12 -3.50 21.04
C VAL A 715 23.50 -2.04 21.29
N TYR A 716 23.56 -1.64 22.54
CA TYR A 716 24.11 -0.34 22.90
C TYR A 716 25.64 -0.35 22.82
N LEU A 717 26.20 0.67 22.14
CA LEU A 717 27.65 0.83 21.95
C LEU A 717 28.30 1.63 23.08
N THR A 718 27.73 2.79 23.38
CA THR A 718 28.31 3.75 24.33
C THR A 718 27.22 4.54 25.03
N GLU A 719 27.62 5.09 26.18
CA GLU A 719 26.80 6.00 26.97
C GLU A 719 27.67 7.21 27.37
N SER A 720 27.15 8.41 27.27
CA SER A 720 27.86 9.64 27.63
C SER A 720 26.91 10.73 28.12
N SER A 721 27.38 11.54 29.07
CA SER A 721 26.68 12.76 29.50
C SER A 721 27.04 13.92 28.57
N VAL A 722 26.07 14.63 28.04
CA VAL A 722 26.23 15.77 27.13
C VAL A 722 25.48 16.99 27.67
N GLN A 723 26.15 18.14 27.70
CA GLN A 723 25.55 19.39 28.15
C GLN A 723 24.87 20.12 27.00
N SER A 724 23.65 20.61 27.24
CA SER A 724 23.01 21.57 26.32
C SER A 724 23.59 22.97 26.57
N VAL A 725 24.12 23.59 25.52
CA VAL A 725 24.72 24.93 25.53
C VAL A 725 23.97 25.85 24.60
N ASP A 726 23.52 27.00 25.09
CA ASP A 726 22.78 28.01 24.31
C ASP A 726 21.59 27.44 23.53
N GLY A 727 20.86 26.51 24.15
CA GLY A 727 19.71 25.87 23.53
C GLY A 727 20.07 24.83 22.46
N THR A 728 21.31 24.37 22.43
CA THR A 728 21.79 23.38 21.48
C THR A 728 22.37 22.18 22.20
N LEU A 729 21.97 20.97 21.81
CA LEU A 729 22.59 19.73 22.23
C LEU A 729 23.42 19.18 21.06
N LEU A 730 24.72 19.04 21.26
CA LEU A 730 25.67 18.54 20.27
C LEU A 730 26.06 17.10 20.60
N LEU A 731 25.60 16.14 19.81
CA LEU A 731 25.98 14.75 19.92
C LEU A 731 27.16 14.46 19.00
N THR A 732 28.05 13.55 19.43
CA THR A 732 29.12 13.05 18.59
C THR A 732 29.01 11.53 18.48
N ALA A 733 28.86 11.02 17.26
CA ALA A 733 28.76 9.59 17.03
C ALA A 733 30.06 8.86 17.50
N PRO A 734 29.94 7.69 18.13
CA PRO A 734 31.07 6.93 18.59
C PRO A 734 31.96 6.41 17.45
N GLN A 735 33.14 5.92 17.77
CA GLN A 735 33.97 5.22 16.80
C GLN A 735 33.27 3.95 16.33
N THR A 736 32.93 3.89 15.05
CA THR A 736 32.20 2.80 14.42
C THR A 736 32.54 2.70 12.93
N LYS A 737 32.24 1.56 12.33
CA LYS A 737 32.23 1.37 10.87
C LYS A 737 30.80 1.34 10.30
N ARG A 738 29.81 1.59 11.14
CA ARG A 738 28.42 1.66 10.69
C ARG A 738 28.17 2.98 9.97
N THR A 739 27.34 2.90 8.96
CA THR A 739 26.84 4.06 8.20
C THR A 739 25.57 4.64 8.82
N ASP A 740 24.96 3.94 9.77
CA ASP A 740 23.81 4.41 10.53
C ASP A 740 23.85 3.92 11.99
N LEU A 741 23.30 4.72 12.88
CA LEU A 741 23.13 4.42 14.31
C LEU A 741 21.82 5.06 14.80
N ALA A 742 21.18 4.42 15.76
CA ALA A 742 20.17 5.06 16.58
C ALA A 742 20.73 5.58 17.89
N PHE A 743 19.97 6.43 18.56
CA PHE A 743 20.34 6.93 19.88
C PHE A 743 19.13 7.28 20.73
N THR A 744 19.32 7.27 22.04
CA THR A 744 18.33 7.82 22.98
C THR A 744 18.97 8.96 23.78
N ILE A 745 18.14 9.93 24.20
CA ILE A 745 18.53 11.09 24.98
C ILE A 745 17.55 11.20 26.15
N GLN A 746 18.08 11.29 27.36
CA GLN A 746 17.30 11.41 28.58
C GLN A 746 17.94 12.47 29.52
N ALA A 747 17.13 13.32 30.14
CA ALA A 747 17.64 14.26 31.14
C ALA A 747 18.20 13.51 32.33
N GLU A 748 19.40 13.97 32.86
CA GLU A 748 20.05 13.41 34.04
C GLU A 748 19.48 13.96 35.34
#